data_85c315bd1748443ac7fe19c9897d7c04
#
_entry.id   85c315bd1748443ac7fe19c9897d7c04
#
_cell.length_a   1.000
_cell.length_b   1.000
_cell.length_c   1.000
_cell.angle_alpha   90.00
_cell.angle_beta   90.00
_cell.angle_gamma   90.00
#
_symmetry.space_group_name_H-M   'P 1'
#
loop_
_entity.id
_entity.type
_entity.pdbx_description
1 polymer ?
#
loop_
_entity_poly.entity_id
_entity_poly.type
_entity_poly.pdbx_seq_one_letter_code
_entity_poly.pdbx_strand_id
1 'polypeptide(L)'
;MNQTGQALKIAIIGGGPSGTFTCHFLNKFAKENNKAISIDLYDYRCFTCKGKSSCNMCAGIISYSLIKHMEKENIIIPESVIKSEISGYQLHSKYNTAYFKREDQKKIYSVFRGQGPLHINGKVNSFDQFLLEFVRQEKNVTLIQKKVMDIDFSQQDYVEVKTNDDIAIKYDFVVGAFGVNTTIKNVIKTGYRPPKTIKFLQFETTLPQDYIQRTYKGRVHMFPVYKKNIWYITLTPKWDFITVTVVGKNVKLEDVKAEILNNKNIKRYLPEKKLNMLCSCTPEVPVSIPKKPYAHRFLVVGDAYISRYLKNGIESAYQTALFAADTIINRGMTEKILKKWYFKRCLHQYRFDNICGKILFFMDRILYIHPLYTESQMILAKKEQTTGIKPRFSEVLWDMFTGDKKYKRILKNALHPYLIYSGVKEFLKTLATSLFKGKAALNFPVPKLYKLQDKSTVAIIGGGPAGSSFAIKLAQLAKEKNLNLRICLFEGKDFHRHHNQCVGILSPPLLELFEQELAIKLPAHLIKSEVPGYDLHTDRGSIFLKSDRPGNAKTYSVRRAELDNFLLNKAREQGVEVIGSRVTDLEFCRDIYHDEVRIFSESTYLKADAVVCAFGLDSEMLERLRDATNGRYRRPKRIMKTVVTRIDFPEKLLDKKYDKRIYAFLLSSIKHVDFGAVTIKDDHIVVNVAGEKINSLNLREFIALSDVKKILPDDIVDKINCFCGRFPSSPAKHSYGDRYVVVGDATGWLRPLKGKGINLAVITGIDAAKVMINQGFSRKDFKKYEEGCKEFIQDYKYGIFVRFGMKIMLKTGLMDFIIRRAQKSARIYNMLYGAVSAEKSYKSTFLSLFKKSKS
;
A
#
# COMPACT_ATOMS: atom_id res chain seq x y z
N MET A 1 33.33 -27.17 -40.45
CA MET A 1 33.98 -28.45 -40.07
C MET A 1 35.48 -28.22 -40.16
N ASN A 2 36.21 -28.45 -39.08
CA ASN A 2 37.64 -28.63 -39.21
C ASN A 2 37.84 -29.85 -40.12
N GLN A 3 38.94 -29.91 -40.89
CA GLN A 3 39.24 -30.96 -41.85
C GLN A 3 39.30 -32.39 -41.21
N THR A 4 39.07 -32.50 -39.89
CA THR A 4 39.18 -33.75 -39.10
C THR A 4 37.87 -34.28 -38.53
N GLY A 5 36.72 -33.66 -38.78
CA GLY A 5 35.44 -34.15 -38.26
C GLY A 5 35.24 -33.96 -36.73
N GLN A 6 36.19 -33.38 -36.02
CA GLN A 6 36.14 -33.16 -34.58
C GLN A 6 35.29 -31.95 -34.17
N ALA A 7 34.62 -32.00 -32.99
CA ALA A 7 33.86 -30.90 -32.46
C ALA A 7 34.78 -29.71 -32.14
N LEU A 8 34.32 -28.46 -32.49
CA LEU A 8 35.05 -27.24 -32.19
C LEU A 8 35.11 -27.01 -30.69
N LYS A 9 36.31 -27.02 -30.12
CA LYS A 9 36.52 -26.86 -28.67
C LYS A 9 36.72 -25.41 -28.28
N ILE A 10 35.83 -24.88 -27.47
CA ILE A 10 35.78 -23.46 -27.07
C ILE A 10 35.94 -23.32 -25.58
N ALA A 11 36.85 -22.44 -25.13
CA ALA A 11 36.93 -22.02 -23.74
C ALA A 11 36.21 -20.68 -23.56
N ILE A 12 35.40 -20.56 -22.53
CA ILE A 12 34.80 -19.28 -22.05
C ILE A 12 35.34 -19.00 -20.66
N ILE A 13 36.00 -17.85 -20.49
CA ILE A 13 36.64 -17.49 -19.22
C ILE A 13 35.79 -16.46 -18.48
N GLY A 14 35.05 -16.91 -17.49
CA GLY A 14 34.12 -16.15 -16.67
C GLY A 14 32.67 -16.54 -16.88
N GLY A 15 32.04 -17.09 -15.87
CA GLY A 15 30.65 -17.54 -15.85
C GLY A 15 29.63 -16.45 -15.45
N GLY A 16 30.01 -15.17 -15.58
CA GLY A 16 29.06 -14.07 -15.45
C GLY A 16 28.09 -13.98 -16.63
N PRO A 17 27.14 -13.05 -16.65
CA PRO A 17 26.14 -12.93 -17.73
C PRO A 17 26.74 -12.92 -19.14
N SER A 18 27.89 -12.28 -19.34
CA SER A 18 28.53 -12.30 -20.68
C SER A 18 29.01 -13.67 -21.09
N GLY A 19 29.56 -14.48 -20.16
CA GLY A 19 30.01 -15.84 -20.46
C GLY A 19 28.84 -16.79 -20.66
N THR A 20 27.84 -16.74 -19.78
CA THR A 20 26.67 -17.62 -19.86
C THR A 20 25.81 -17.33 -21.10
N PHE A 21 25.58 -16.07 -21.46
CA PHE A 21 24.89 -15.72 -22.72
C PHE A 21 25.72 -16.11 -23.94
N THR A 22 27.08 -16.02 -23.87
CA THR A 22 27.93 -16.49 -24.98
C THR A 22 27.79 -17.99 -25.13
N CYS A 23 27.82 -18.74 -24.04
CA CYS A 23 27.61 -20.20 -24.06
C CYS A 23 26.24 -20.54 -24.68
N HIS A 24 25.16 -19.89 -24.25
CA HIS A 24 23.82 -20.09 -24.80
C HIS A 24 23.78 -19.84 -26.32
N PHE A 25 24.27 -18.69 -26.77
CA PHE A 25 24.23 -18.36 -28.20
C PHE A 25 25.16 -19.21 -29.07
N LEU A 26 26.31 -19.61 -28.56
CA LEU A 26 27.15 -20.56 -29.28
C LEU A 26 26.43 -21.90 -29.52
N ASN A 27 25.76 -22.42 -28.49
CA ASN A 27 24.95 -23.63 -28.62
C ASN A 27 23.78 -23.44 -29.59
N LYS A 28 23.06 -22.33 -29.48
CA LYS A 28 21.95 -22.02 -30.37
C LYS A 28 22.37 -21.99 -31.81
N PHE A 29 23.39 -21.17 -32.15
CA PHE A 29 23.87 -21.08 -33.53
C PHE A 29 24.57 -22.33 -34.03
N ALA A 30 25.23 -23.09 -33.17
CA ALA A 30 25.81 -24.37 -33.56
C ALA A 30 24.71 -25.38 -33.94
N LYS A 31 23.64 -25.48 -33.15
CA LYS A 31 22.45 -26.29 -33.46
C LYS A 31 21.79 -25.86 -34.78
N GLU A 32 21.59 -24.57 -34.99
CA GLU A 32 20.99 -23.99 -36.21
C GLU A 32 21.83 -24.28 -37.46
N ASN A 33 23.13 -24.43 -37.31
CA ASN A 33 24.09 -24.66 -38.43
C ASN A 33 24.65 -26.09 -38.47
N ASN A 34 24.11 -27.03 -37.73
CA ASN A 34 24.55 -28.41 -37.65
C ASN A 34 26.06 -28.54 -37.38
N LYS A 35 26.63 -27.71 -36.51
CA LYS A 35 28.04 -27.73 -36.11
C LYS A 35 28.21 -28.40 -34.75
N ALA A 36 29.14 -29.35 -34.68
CA ALA A 36 29.51 -29.95 -33.40
C ALA A 36 30.45 -28.99 -32.64
N ILE A 37 30.08 -28.63 -31.40
CA ILE A 37 30.91 -27.82 -30.51
C ILE A 37 31.00 -28.44 -29.12
N SER A 38 32.11 -28.20 -28.43
CA SER A 38 32.29 -28.47 -27.00
C SER A 38 32.73 -27.19 -26.30
N ILE A 39 32.12 -26.87 -25.18
CA ILE A 39 32.36 -25.64 -24.46
C ILE A 39 32.79 -25.93 -23.03
N ASP A 40 33.98 -25.44 -22.67
CA ASP A 40 34.48 -25.43 -21.30
C ASP A 40 34.28 -24.00 -20.72
N LEU A 41 33.34 -23.87 -19.77
CA LEU A 41 33.03 -22.60 -19.12
C LEU A 41 33.73 -22.52 -17.76
N TYR A 42 34.71 -21.64 -17.64
CA TYR A 42 35.50 -21.44 -16.42
C TYR A 42 34.86 -20.42 -15.51
N ASP A 43 34.49 -20.81 -14.30
CA ASP A 43 34.08 -19.89 -13.24
C ASP A 43 34.56 -20.37 -11.86
N TYR A 44 35.41 -19.60 -11.22
CA TYR A 44 35.94 -19.92 -9.90
C TYR A 44 35.03 -19.48 -8.73
N ARG A 45 33.94 -18.81 -9.00
CA ARG A 45 33.05 -18.31 -7.94
C ARG A 45 32.34 -19.45 -7.22
N CYS A 46 32.26 -19.32 -5.91
CA CYS A 46 31.51 -20.22 -5.05
C CYS A 46 30.19 -19.58 -4.64
N PHE A 47 29.07 -20.01 -5.18
CA PHE A 47 27.76 -19.50 -4.86
C PHE A 47 27.21 -20.02 -3.52
N THR A 48 27.89 -20.96 -2.87
CA THR A 48 27.60 -21.43 -1.52
C THR A 48 28.39 -20.68 -0.45
N CYS A 49 29.38 -19.87 -0.85
CA CYS A 49 30.24 -19.10 0.04
C CYS A 49 29.75 -17.68 0.23
N LYS A 50 29.96 -17.11 1.42
CA LYS A 50 29.65 -15.70 1.70
C LYS A 50 30.75 -14.76 1.18
N GLY A 51 30.37 -13.53 0.82
CA GLY A 51 31.31 -12.44 0.53
C GLY A 51 31.80 -12.40 -0.92
N LYS A 52 33.03 -11.92 -1.10
CA LYS A 52 33.60 -11.57 -2.42
C LYS A 52 33.72 -12.73 -3.40
N SER A 53 33.83 -13.95 -2.90
CA SER A 53 33.96 -15.14 -3.73
C SER A 53 32.69 -15.50 -4.52
N SER A 54 31.56 -14.95 -4.19
CA SER A 54 30.27 -15.23 -4.83
C SER A 54 29.60 -14.02 -5.48
N CYS A 55 30.11 -12.80 -5.27
CA CYS A 55 29.42 -11.56 -5.63
C CYS A 55 30.06 -10.83 -6.83
N ASN A 56 29.21 -10.34 -7.76
CA ASN A 56 29.62 -9.50 -8.89
C ASN A 56 29.48 -7.98 -8.62
N MET A 57 29.32 -7.57 -7.37
CA MET A 57 29.32 -6.15 -6.97
C MET A 57 28.41 -5.28 -7.84
N CYS A 58 27.12 -5.58 -7.92
CA CYS A 58 26.17 -4.86 -8.77
C CYS A 58 24.89 -4.54 -8.00
N ALA A 59 24.26 -3.40 -8.28
CA ALA A 59 22.96 -3.02 -7.71
C ALA A 59 21.86 -4.05 -8.03
N GLY A 60 22.04 -4.84 -9.11
CA GLY A 60 21.17 -5.97 -9.43
C GLY A 60 19.80 -5.54 -9.94
N ILE A 61 19.72 -4.47 -10.72
CA ILE A 61 18.49 -4.08 -11.40
C ILE A 61 18.49 -4.69 -12.80
N ILE A 62 17.45 -5.47 -13.10
CA ILE A 62 17.22 -6.10 -14.39
C ILE A 62 16.18 -5.28 -15.15
N SER A 63 16.58 -4.71 -16.29
CA SER A 63 15.74 -3.85 -17.12
C SER A 63 14.65 -4.65 -17.85
N TYR A 64 13.56 -3.98 -18.19
CA TYR A 64 12.50 -4.56 -19.01
C TYR A 64 12.99 -5.08 -20.37
N SER A 65 13.88 -4.32 -21.02
CA SER A 65 14.46 -4.72 -22.32
C SER A 65 15.23 -6.03 -22.20
N LEU A 66 16.03 -6.20 -21.13
CA LEU A 66 16.75 -7.44 -20.90
C LEU A 66 15.80 -8.61 -20.60
N ILE A 67 14.78 -8.41 -19.77
CA ILE A 67 13.77 -9.44 -19.47
C ILE A 67 13.14 -9.93 -20.78
N LYS A 68 12.70 -9.01 -21.64
CA LYS A 68 12.16 -9.37 -22.96
C LYS A 68 13.14 -10.12 -23.86
N HIS A 69 14.41 -9.74 -23.86
CA HIS A 69 15.43 -10.46 -24.61
C HIS A 69 15.62 -11.88 -24.09
N MET A 70 15.62 -12.07 -22.78
CA MET A 70 15.75 -13.38 -22.15
C MET A 70 14.51 -14.27 -22.40
N GLU A 71 13.31 -13.71 -22.29
CA GLU A 71 12.05 -14.41 -22.59
C GLU A 71 12.01 -14.93 -24.04
N LYS A 72 12.53 -14.18 -25.02
CA LYS A 72 12.65 -14.63 -26.41
C LYS A 72 13.58 -15.83 -26.59
N GLU A 73 14.52 -15.99 -25.69
CA GLU A 73 15.46 -17.12 -25.65
C GLU A 73 14.98 -18.23 -24.69
N ASN A 74 13.72 -18.17 -24.22
CA ASN A 74 13.14 -19.07 -23.21
C ASN A 74 13.90 -19.08 -21.88
N ILE A 75 14.61 -18.00 -21.54
CA ILE A 75 15.30 -17.82 -20.28
C ILE A 75 14.38 -17.05 -19.32
N ILE A 76 13.61 -17.79 -18.51
CA ILE A 76 12.62 -17.20 -17.58
C ILE A 76 13.24 -17.13 -16.19
N ILE A 77 13.28 -15.92 -15.61
CA ILE A 77 13.86 -15.68 -14.28
C ILE A 77 12.93 -16.29 -13.21
N PRO A 78 13.40 -17.24 -12.38
CA PRO A 78 12.60 -17.84 -11.33
C PRO A 78 12.23 -16.83 -10.23
N GLU A 79 11.07 -17.03 -9.59
CA GLU A 79 10.63 -16.17 -8.47
C GLU A 79 11.64 -16.14 -7.31
N SER A 80 12.32 -17.25 -7.04
CA SER A 80 13.37 -17.32 -6.01
C SER A 80 14.54 -16.37 -6.25
N VAL A 81 14.79 -15.99 -7.49
CA VAL A 81 15.85 -15.05 -7.89
C VAL A 81 15.37 -13.60 -7.78
N ILE A 82 14.08 -13.35 -7.98
CA ILE A 82 13.48 -12.01 -7.92
C ILE A 82 13.35 -11.59 -6.46
N LYS A 83 13.99 -10.49 -6.07
CA LYS A 83 13.95 -9.99 -4.70
C LYS A 83 12.90 -8.90 -4.51
N SER A 84 12.63 -8.11 -5.56
CA SER A 84 11.54 -7.15 -5.58
C SER A 84 11.18 -6.80 -7.02
N GLU A 85 9.90 -6.63 -7.30
CA GLU A 85 9.44 -5.99 -8.52
C GLU A 85 9.47 -4.48 -8.34
N ILE A 86 10.19 -3.78 -9.22
CA ILE A 86 10.36 -2.34 -9.14
C ILE A 86 9.17 -1.63 -9.81
N SER A 87 8.40 -0.89 -9.02
CA SER A 87 7.24 -0.12 -9.47
C SER A 87 7.61 1.24 -10.08
N GLY A 88 8.83 1.71 -9.87
CA GLY A 88 9.32 2.98 -10.39
C GLY A 88 10.52 3.54 -9.64
N TYR A 89 10.83 4.79 -9.95
CA TYR A 89 11.94 5.54 -9.34
C TYR A 89 11.39 6.76 -8.62
N GLN A 90 11.91 7.03 -7.43
CA GLN A 90 11.53 8.18 -6.63
C GLN A 90 12.75 9.05 -6.36
N LEU A 91 12.76 10.24 -6.95
CA LEU A 91 13.82 11.21 -6.81
C LEU A 91 13.49 12.18 -5.67
N HIS A 92 14.42 12.39 -4.73
CA HIS A 92 14.27 13.25 -3.58
C HIS A 92 15.23 14.43 -3.68
N SER A 93 14.72 15.64 -3.80
CA SER A 93 15.50 16.85 -3.64
C SER A 93 15.43 17.36 -2.18
N LYS A 94 15.97 18.52 -1.91
CA LYS A 94 15.95 19.08 -0.56
C LYS A 94 14.53 19.39 -0.04
N TYR A 95 13.64 19.87 -0.93
CA TYR A 95 12.30 20.33 -0.59
C TYR A 95 11.19 19.54 -1.29
N ASN A 96 11.51 18.82 -2.35
CA ASN A 96 10.55 18.14 -3.20
C ASN A 96 10.88 16.67 -3.40
N THR A 97 9.88 15.91 -3.78
CA THR A 97 10.00 14.50 -4.19
C THR A 97 9.20 14.27 -5.46
N ALA A 98 9.80 13.63 -6.47
CA ALA A 98 9.15 13.24 -7.72
C ALA A 98 9.15 11.72 -7.88
N TYR A 99 8.03 11.15 -8.28
CA TYR A 99 7.87 9.74 -8.54
C TYR A 99 7.66 9.50 -10.04
N PHE A 100 8.48 8.66 -10.61
CA PHE A 100 8.42 8.21 -12.00
C PHE A 100 7.89 6.78 -12.01
N LYS A 101 6.58 6.65 -12.28
CA LYS A 101 5.90 5.36 -12.28
C LYS A 101 6.29 4.56 -13.52
N ARG A 102 6.50 3.27 -13.33
CA ARG A 102 6.65 2.29 -14.40
C ARG A 102 5.30 2.11 -15.12
N GLU A 103 5.32 1.94 -16.44
CA GLU A 103 4.18 1.44 -17.19
C GLU A 103 3.88 -0.01 -16.75
N ASP A 104 2.62 -0.36 -16.53
CA ASP A 104 2.24 -1.62 -15.89
C ASP A 104 2.73 -2.87 -16.64
N GLN A 105 2.88 -2.80 -17.96
CA GLN A 105 3.39 -3.89 -18.80
C GLN A 105 4.92 -4.04 -18.80
N LYS A 106 5.67 -3.07 -18.26
CA LYS A 106 7.14 -3.06 -18.29
C LYS A 106 7.72 -3.52 -16.95
N LYS A 107 7.88 -4.82 -16.77
CA LYS A 107 8.47 -5.39 -15.54
C LYS A 107 9.94 -4.99 -15.40
N ILE A 108 10.36 -4.65 -14.19
CA ILE A 108 11.74 -4.38 -13.79
C ILE A 108 11.95 -5.11 -12.46
N TYR A 109 13.05 -5.86 -12.34
CA TYR A 109 13.31 -6.66 -11.14
C TYR A 109 14.57 -6.21 -10.43
N SER A 110 14.58 -6.30 -9.09
CA SER A 110 15.82 -6.31 -8.33
C SER A 110 16.20 -7.72 -7.95
N VAL A 111 17.49 -8.05 -8.09
CA VAL A 111 18.05 -9.38 -7.84
C VAL A 111 19.38 -9.26 -7.10
N PHE A 112 19.82 -10.33 -6.45
CA PHE A 112 21.23 -10.48 -6.10
C PHE A 112 21.98 -11.09 -7.29
N ARG A 113 23.10 -10.49 -7.67
CA ARG A 113 23.97 -11.03 -8.74
C ARG A 113 24.78 -12.23 -8.27
N GLY A 114 25.30 -12.16 -7.03
CA GLY A 114 25.88 -13.27 -6.32
C GLY A 114 24.92 -13.80 -5.26
N GLN A 115 25.43 -14.56 -4.28
CA GLN A 115 24.62 -15.19 -3.23
C GLN A 115 23.88 -14.19 -2.33
N GLY A 116 24.34 -12.94 -2.29
CA GLY A 116 23.81 -11.96 -1.36
C GLY A 116 24.29 -12.19 0.08
N PRO A 117 23.77 -11.44 1.04
CA PRO A 117 24.20 -11.56 2.44
C PRO A 117 23.63 -12.76 3.19
N LEU A 118 22.57 -13.40 2.69
CA LEU A 118 21.96 -14.60 3.29
C LEU A 118 22.11 -15.81 2.37
N HIS A 119 22.43 -16.94 2.99
CA HIS A 119 22.41 -18.24 2.36
C HIS A 119 21.06 -18.92 2.62
N ILE A 120 20.27 -19.15 1.58
CA ILE A 120 19.05 -19.95 1.67
C ILE A 120 19.38 -21.35 1.15
N ASN A 121 19.41 -22.33 2.03
CA ASN A 121 19.77 -23.72 1.73
C ASN A 121 18.98 -24.27 0.52
N GLY A 122 19.71 -24.78 -0.46
CA GLY A 122 19.19 -25.60 -1.56
C GLY A 122 18.43 -24.87 -2.68
N LYS A 123 18.22 -23.54 -2.62
CA LYS A 123 17.53 -22.79 -3.67
C LYS A 123 18.47 -21.86 -4.42
N VAL A 124 18.36 -21.81 -5.75
CA VAL A 124 19.03 -20.82 -6.59
C VAL A 124 18.50 -19.43 -6.23
N ASN A 125 19.38 -18.59 -5.68
CA ASN A 125 19.04 -17.28 -5.13
C ASN A 125 19.70 -16.13 -5.87
N SER A 126 20.68 -16.47 -6.69
CA SER A 126 21.54 -15.54 -7.42
C SER A 126 21.18 -15.55 -8.89
N PHE A 127 21.13 -14.38 -9.50
CA PHE A 127 20.89 -14.24 -10.92
C PHE A 127 22.03 -14.89 -11.76
N ASP A 128 23.29 -14.72 -11.34
CA ASP A 128 24.42 -15.31 -12.07
C ASP A 128 24.44 -16.83 -11.91
N GLN A 129 24.09 -17.35 -10.74
CA GLN A 129 23.97 -18.81 -10.53
C GLN A 129 22.85 -19.39 -11.40
N PHE A 130 21.70 -18.71 -11.45
CA PHE A 130 20.59 -19.12 -12.31
C PHE A 130 21.04 -19.25 -13.78
N LEU A 131 21.77 -18.25 -14.29
CA LEU A 131 22.26 -18.31 -15.67
C LEU A 131 23.28 -19.44 -15.87
N LEU A 132 24.15 -19.74 -14.89
CA LEU A 132 25.08 -20.84 -14.94
C LEU A 132 24.36 -22.20 -14.95
N GLU A 133 23.38 -22.39 -14.08
CA GLU A 133 22.59 -23.64 -14.04
C GLU A 133 21.77 -23.81 -15.33
N PHE A 134 21.29 -22.72 -15.93
CA PHE A 134 20.58 -22.76 -17.21
C PHE A 134 21.48 -23.32 -18.32
N VAL A 135 22.72 -22.83 -18.46
CA VAL A 135 23.66 -23.35 -19.52
C VAL A 135 24.28 -24.71 -19.19
N ARG A 136 24.34 -25.08 -17.91
CA ARG A 136 24.83 -26.38 -17.46
C ARG A 136 23.96 -27.56 -17.94
N GLN A 137 22.69 -27.30 -18.24
CA GLN A 137 21.78 -28.35 -18.77
C GLN A 137 22.13 -28.81 -20.17
N GLU A 138 22.97 -28.07 -20.90
CA GLU A 138 23.42 -28.42 -22.24
C GLU A 138 24.53 -29.52 -22.18
N LYS A 139 24.34 -30.65 -22.87
CA LYS A 139 25.21 -31.81 -22.81
C LYS A 139 26.67 -31.57 -23.25
N ASN A 140 26.88 -30.56 -24.09
CA ASN A 140 28.20 -30.21 -24.64
C ASN A 140 28.85 -29.05 -23.85
N VAL A 141 28.34 -28.69 -22.70
CA VAL A 141 28.89 -27.66 -21.82
C VAL A 141 29.44 -28.29 -20.55
N THR A 142 30.73 -28.05 -20.28
CA THR A 142 31.40 -28.44 -19.05
C THR A 142 31.67 -27.19 -18.21
N LEU A 143 31.10 -27.14 -16.99
CA LEU A 143 31.41 -26.09 -16.05
C LEU A 143 32.67 -26.46 -15.24
N ILE A 144 33.73 -25.68 -15.39
CA ILE A 144 35.02 -25.89 -14.72
C ILE A 144 35.17 -24.85 -13.60
N GLN A 145 35.07 -25.31 -12.34
CA GLN A 145 35.21 -24.45 -11.17
C GLN A 145 36.67 -24.19 -10.83
N LYS A 146 37.41 -23.63 -11.77
CA LYS A 146 38.83 -23.28 -11.61
C LYS A 146 39.09 -21.86 -12.06
N LYS A 147 40.15 -21.26 -11.50
CA LYS A 147 40.62 -19.93 -11.88
C LYS A 147 41.62 -20.09 -13.03
N VAL A 148 41.33 -19.42 -14.15
CA VAL A 148 42.30 -19.29 -15.23
C VAL A 148 43.38 -18.28 -14.81
N MET A 149 44.62 -18.73 -14.86
CA MET A 149 45.78 -17.93 -14.46
C MET A 149 46.49 -17.33 -15.67
N ASP A 150 46.52 -18.03 -16.82
CA ASP A 150 47.19 -17.55 -18.00
C ASP A 150 46.56 -18.11 -19.29
N ILE A 151 46.84 -17.45 -20.44
CA ILE A 151 46.42 -17.83 -21.77
C ILE A 151 47.64 -17.67 -22.69
N ASP A 152 48.04 -18.77 -23.36
CA ASP A 152 49.12 -18.75 -24.33
C ASP A 152 48.60 -18.70 -25.77
N PHE A 153 49.02 -17.66 -26.48
CA PHE A 153 48.67 -17.37 -27.87
C PHE A 153 49.87 -17.63 -28.85
N SER A 154 50.88 -18.36 -28.41
CA SER A 154 52.11 -18.63 -29.21
C SER A 154 51.84 -19.49 -30.43
N GLN A 155 50.80 -20.32 -30.38
CA GLN A 155 50.47 -21.26 -31.46
C GLN A 155 49.41 -20.71 -32.40
N GLN A 156 49.52 -21.04 -33.70
CA GLN A 156 48.56 -20.59 -34.71
C GLN A 156 47.27 -21.44 -34.75
N ASP A 157 47.39 -22.73 -34.41
CA ASP A 157 46.31 -23.71 -34.57
C ASP A 157 45.42 -23.85 -33.36
N TYR A 158 45.89 -23.45 -32.17
CA TYR A 158 45.16 -23.51 -30.91
C TYR A 158 45.59 -22.41 -29.95
N VAL A 159 44.78 -22.20 -28.94
CA VAL A 159 45.07 -21.32 -27.79
C VAL A 159 45.12 -22.20 -26.55
N GLU A 160 46.13 -22.06 -25.72
CA GLU A 160 46.29 -22.85 -24.49
C GLU A 160 45.84 -22.05 -23.25
N VAL A 161 44.96 -22.64 -22.44
CA VAL A 161 44.45 -22.05 -21.23
C VAL A 161 45.03 -22.79 -20.03
N LYS A 162 45.70 -22.03 -19.11
CA LYS A 162 46.28 -22.53 -17.87
C LYS A 162 45.45 -22.17 -16.66
N THR A 163 45.19 -23.14 -15.83
CA THR A 163 44.43 -23.00 -14.60
C THR A 163 45.36 -22.97 -13.38
N ASN A 164 44.78 -22.71 -12.20
CA ASN A 164 45.50 -22.58 -10.92
C ASN A 164 46.12 -23.86 -10.38
N ASP A 165 45.88 -25.02 -11.02
CA ASP A 165 46.51 -26.33 -10.78
C ASP A 165 47.56 -26.70 -11.85
N ASP A 166 48.07 -25.68 -12.56
CA ASP A 166 49.07 -25.79 -13.64
C ASP A 166 48.67 -26.68 -14.82
N ILE A 167 47.37 -27.06 -14.91
CA ILE A 167 46.89 -27.83 -16.06
C ILE A 167 46.69 -26.89 -17.23
N ALA A 168 47.28 -27.24 -18.38
CA ALA A 168 47.14 -26.51 -19.63
C ALA A 168 46.25 -27.31 -20.59
N ILE A 169 45.18 -26.67 -21.11
CA ILE A 169 44.24 -27.30 -22.04
C ILE A 169 44.19 -26.48 -23.34
N LYS A 170 44.20 -27.21 -24.47
CA LYS A 170 44.18 -26.63 -25.84
C LYS A 170 42.75 -26.43 -26.29
N TYR A 171 42.52 -25.27 -26.91
CA TYR A 171 41.21 -24.84 -27.45
C TYR A 171 41.36 -24.29 -28.87
N ASP A 172 40.35 -24.52 -29.68
CA ASP A 172 40.24 -23.90 -31.01
C ASP A 172 39.94 -22.41 -30.91
N PHE A 173 39.24 -22.01 -29.86
CA PHE A 173 38.84 -20.62 -29.63
C PHE A 173 38.69 -20.30 -28.13
N VAL A 174 39.03 -19.08 -27.74
CA VAL A 174 38.89 -18.60 -26.37
C VAL A 174 38.08 -17.31 -26.33
N VAL A 175 37.09 -17.27 -25.47
CA VAL A 175 36.27 -16.09 -25.19
C VAL A 175 36.59 -15.52 -23.79
N GLY A 176 37.08 -14.28 -23.75
CA GLY A 176 37.31 -13.58 -22.50
C GLY A 176 36.04 -12.87 -21.97
N ALA A 177 35.33 -13.52 -21.03
CA ALA A 177 34.14 -12.99 -20.35
C ALA A 177 34.46 -12.58 -18.92
N PHE A 178 35.69 -12.17 -18.64
CA PHE A 178 36.28 -11.97 -17.30
C PHE A 178 35.94 -10.58 -16.67
N GLY A 179 35.06 -9.79 -17.29
CA GLY A 179 34.69 -8.45 -16.81
C GLY A 179 35.88 -7.47 -16.85
N VAL A 180 35.82 -6.41 -16.01
CA VAL A 180 36.86 -5.36 -15.98
C VAL A 180 38.06 -5.70 -15.11
N ASN A 181 37.98 -6.72 -14.29
CA ASN A 181 38.98 -7.06 -13.24
C ASN A 181 39.85 -8.26 -13.62
N THR A 182 40.29 -8.35 -14.86
CA THR A 182 41.16 -9.47 -15.26
C THR A 182 42.56 -9.38 -14.67
N THR A 183 43.06 -10.50 -14.16
CA THR A 183 44.46 -10.66 -13.67
C THR A 183 45.32 -11.40 -14.69
N ILE A 184 44.78 -11.80 -15.84
CA ILE A 184 45.47 -12.60 -16.84
C ILE A 184 46.43 -11.71 -17.64
N LYS A 185 47.74 -11.81 -17.32
CA LYS A 185 48.74 -10.91 -17.86
C LYS A 185 48.99 -11.07 -19.34
N ASN A 186 48.98 -12.33 -19.85
CA ASN A 186 49.30 -12.59 -21.26
C ASN A 186 48.27 -12.13 -22.26
N VAL A 187 47.01 -11.86 -21.82
CA VAL A 187 46.02 -11.21 -22.70
C VAL A 187 46.51 -9.84 -23.21
N ILE A 188 47.36 -9.17 -22.42
CA ILE A 188 48.00 -7.90 -22.81
C ILE A 188 48.96 -8.09 -24.01
N LYS A 189 49.58 -9.25 -24.18
CA LYS A 189 50.48 -9.54 -25.30
C LYS A 189 49.73 -9.54 -26.63
N THR A 190 48.43 -9.78 -26.67
CA THR A 190 47.60 -9.65 -27.88
C THR A 190 47.38 -8.20 -28.36
N GLY A 191 47.83 -7.24 -27.60
CA GLY A 191 47.58 -5.83 -27.79
C GLY A 191 46.33 -5.31 -27.11
N TYR A 192 45.63 -6.19 -26.37
CA TYR A 192 44.45 -5.80 -25.56
C TYR A 192 44.87 -4.85 -24.44
N ARG A 193 44.13 -3.78 -24.28
CA ARG A 193 44.20 -2.88 -23.10
C ARG A 193 42.85 -2.73 -22.53
N PRO A 194 42.61 -3.00 -21.23
CA PRO A 194 41.29 -2.93 -20.61
C PRO A 194 40.69 -1.51 -20.67
N PRO A 195 39.36 -1.38 -20.57
CA PRO A 195 38.71 -0.07 -20.52
C PRO A 195 39.09 0.68 -19.23
N LYS A 196 39.05 2.01 -19.26
CA LYS A 196 39.09 2.82 -18.05
C LYS A 196 37.79 2.63 -17.30
N THR A 197 37.88 2.59 -15.96
CA THR A 197 36.73 2.36 -15.08
C THR A 197 36.55 3.54 -14.10
N ILE A 198 35.36 3.64 -13.55
CA ILE A 198 35.06 4.43 -12.34
C ILE A 198 34.58 3.50 -11.23
N LYS A 199 34.90 3.86 -9.99
CA LYS A 199 34.55 3.09 -8.82
C LYS A 199 33.35 3.71 -8.13
N PHE A 200 32.38 2.89 -7.79
CA PHE A 200 31.27 3.25 -6.92
C PHE A 200 31.50 2.63 -5.53
N LEU A 201 30.73 3.07 -4.55
CA LEU A 201 30.61 2.37 -3.28
C LEU A 201 29.24 1.75 -3.18
N GLN A 202 29.20 0.51 -2.75
CA GLN A 202 27.94 -0.22 -2.56
C GLN A 202 28.01 -1.05 -1.28
N PHE A 203 26.88 -1.14 -0.58
CA PHE A 203 26.71 -2.05 0.55
C PHE A 203 25.25 -2.46 0.70
N GLU A 204 25.06 -3.60 1.39
CA GLU A 204 23.75 -4.09 1.76
C GLU A 204 23.49 -3.82 3.24
N THR A 205 22.27 -3.44 3.59
CA THR A 205 21.79 -3.30 4.97
C THR A 205 20.43 -3.98 5.11
N THR A 206 20.15 -4.53 6.29
CA THR A 206 18.87 -5.19 6.58
C THR A 206 17.86 -4.21 7.14
N LEU A 207 16.61 -4.40 6.76
CA LEU A 207 15.44 -3.80 7.39
C LEU A 207 14.32 -4.83 7.42
N PRO A 208 13.37 -4.77 8.37
CA PRO A 208 12.23 -5.67 8.37
C PRO A 208 11.47 -5.64 7.04
N GLN A 209 11.10 -6.79 6.52
CA GLN A 209 10.46 -6.92 5.21
C GLN A 209 9.18 -6.09 5.11
N ASP A 210 8.35 -6.11 6.16
CA ASP A 210 7.12 -5.31 6.27
C ASP A 210 7.42 -3.80 6.21
N TYR A 211 8.52 -3.34 6.84
CA TYR A 211 8.97 -1.96 6.75
C TYR A 211 9.39 -1.59 5.33
N ILE A 212 10.16 -2.46 4.66
CA ILE A 212 10.59 -2.24 3.27
C ILE A 212 9.36 -2.15 2.35
N GLN A 213 8.44 -3.09 2.46
CA GLN A 213 7.23 -3.09 1.63
C GLN A 213 6.40 -1.82 1.82
N ARG A 214 6.18 -1.40 3.07
CA ARG A 214 5.40 -0.20 3.40
C ARG A 214 6.10 1.09 3.01
N THR A 215 7.41 1.18 3.22
CA THR A 215 8.18 2.42 3.04
C THR A 215 8.66 2.62 1.62
N TYR A 216 9.21 1.57 1.01
CA TYR A 216 9.79 1.64 -0.35
C TYR A 216 8.77 1.38 -1.45
N LYS A 217 7.73 0.58 -1.20
CA LYS A 217 6.62 0.32 -2.13
C LYS A 217 7.10 -0.16 -3.51
N GLY A 218 8.18 -0.97 -3.52
CA GLY A 218 8.82 -1.42 -4.74
C GLY A 218 9.51 -0.31 -5.54
N ARG A 219 9.90 0.81 -4.94
CA ARG A 219 10.55 1.93 -5.64
C ARG A 219 12.04 1.98 -5.35
N VAL A 220 12.81 2.36 -6.35
CA VAL A 220 14.19 2.78 -6.15
C VAL A 220 14.20 4.24 -5.75
N HIS A 221 14.75 4.56 -4.60
CA HIS A 221 14.85 5.92 -4.08
C HIS A 221 16.22 6.51 -4.43
N MET A 222 16.24 7.72 -4.98
CA MET A 222 17.45 8.43 -5.36
C MET A 222 17.52 9.77 -4.63
N PHE A 223 18.69 10.05 -4.03
CA PHE A 223 18.97 11.25 -3.25
C PHE A 223 20.19 11.96 -3.83
N PRO A 224 20.03 13.09 -4.52
CA PRO A 224 21.13 13.97 -4.87
C PRO A 224 21.87 14.44 -3.64
N VAL A 225 23.19 14.42 -3.70
CA VAL A 225 24.07 14.87 -2.62
C VAL A 225 24.92 16.02 -3.16
N TYR A 226 24.75 17.19 -2.57
CA TYR A 226 25.40 18.43 -3.04
C TYR A 226 26.84 18.54 -2.48
N LYS A 227 27.63 17.46 -2.65
CA LYS A 227 29.04 17.38 -2.26
C LYS A 227 29.92 17.08 -3.48
N LYS A 228 31.18 17.56 -3.44
CA LYS A 228 32.10 17.42 -4.57
C LYS A 228 32.41 15.97 -4.93
N ASN A 229 32.50 15.10 -3.95
CA ASN A 229 32.91 13.70 -4.11
C ASN A 229 31.73 12.69 -4.19
N ILE A 230 30.52 13.05 -3.75
CA ILE A 230 29.32 12.22 -3.83
C ILE A 230 28.29 12.93 -4.69
N TRP A 231 27.78 12.26 -5.73
CA TRP A 231 26.80 12.87 -6.63
C TRP A 231 25.38 12.54 -6.20
N TYR A 232 25.11 11.25 -6.00
CA TYR A 232 23.83 10.80 -5.48
C TYR A 232 23.96 9.44 -4.77
N ILE A 233 23.00 9.15 -3.94
CA ILE A 233 22.82 7.89 -3.24
C ILE A 233 21.52 7.26 -3.71
N THR A 234 21.53 5.96 -4.04
CA THR A 234 20.31 5.21 -4.36
C THR A 234 20.06 4.13 -3.31
N LEU A 235 18.80 3.92 -2.98
CA LEU A 235 18.31 2.87 -2.12
C LEU A 235 17.42 1.95 -2.94
N THR A 236 17.86 0.71 -3.16
CA THR A 236 17.16 -0.29 -3.95
C THR A 236 16.60 -1.37 -3.04
N PRO A 237 15.27 -1.58 -2.97
CA PRO A 237 14.68 -2.61 -2.12
C PRO A 237 14.94 -4.01 -2.69
N LYS A 238 15.29 -4.95 -1.80
CA LYS A 238 15.48 -6.36 -2.08
C LYS A 238 14.98 -7.17 -0.89
N TRP A 239 13.73 -7.55 -0.90
CA TRP A 239 13.10 -8.37 0.13
C TRP A 239 13.27 -7.78 1.54
N ASP A 240 14.19 -8.32 2.36
CA ASP A 240 14.58 -7.86 3.70
C ASP A 240 15.90 -7.06 3.71
N PHE A 241 16.36 -6.64 2.53
CA PHE A 241 17.58 -5.87 2.35
C PHE A 241 17.34 -4.60 1.54
N ILE A 242 18.20 -3.62 1.79
CA ILE A 242 18.35 -2.45 0.96
C ILE A 242 19.77 -2.40 0.41
N THR A 243 19.89 -2.41 -0.91
CA THR A 243 21.15 -2.09 -1.55
C THR A 243 21.33 -0.58 -1.59
N VAL A 244 22.35 -0.09 -0.89
CA VAL A 244 22.79 1.30 -0.95
C VAL A 244 23.89 1.43 -1.98
N THR A 245 23.65 2.16 -3.06
CA THR A 245 24.67 2.44 -4.08
C THR A 245 25.00 3.93 -4.07
N VAL A 246 26.27 4.26 -3.94
CA VAL A 246 26.78 5.62 -3.89
C VAL A 246 27.59 5.89 -5.13
N VAL A 247 27.16 6.85 -5.90
CA VAL A 247 27.81 7.28 -7.13
C VAL A 247 28.56 8.58 -6.90
N GLY A 248 29.83 8.60 -7.27
CA GLY A 248 30.68 9.76 -7.07
C GLY A 248 32.11 9.53 -7.54
N LYS A 249 33.01 10.41 -7.14
CA LYS A 249 34.45 10.30 -7.48
C LYS A 249 35.26 10.27 -6.19
N ASN A 250 36.10 9.23 -6.01
CA ASN A 250 36.92 9.05 -4.80
C ASN A 250 36.06 9.03 -3.52
N VAL A 251 34.94 8.30 -3.55
CA VAL A 251 34.01 8.20 -2.43
C VAL A 251 34.64 7.42 -1.30
N LYS A 252 34.68 8.01 -0.10
CA LYS A 252 35.12 7.35 1.14
C LYS A 252 33.91 6.84 1.92
N LEU A 253 34.07 5.73 2.61
CA LEU A 253 33.00 5.11 3.40
C LEU A 253 32.52 6.00 4.55
N GLU A 254 33.43 6.72 5.18
CA GLU A 254 33.15 7.65 6.28
C GLU A 254 32.26 8.81 5.81
N ASP A 255 32.55 9.38 4.63
CA ASP A 255 31.76 10.46 4.04
C ASP A 255 30.32 9.99 3.75
N VAL A 256 30.16 8.75 3.31
CA VAL A 256 28.87 8.14 3.04
C VAL A 256 28.08 7.89 4.33
N LYS A 257 28.72 7.31 5.34
CA LYS A 257 28.10 7.12 6.66
C LYS A 257 27.63 8.43 7.26
N ALA A 258 28.49 9.46 7.22
CA ALA A 258 28.16 10.79 7.70
C ALA A 258 26.97 11.40 6.91
N GLU A 259 26.93 11.24 5.58
CA GLU A 259 25.83 11.75 4.77
C GLU A 259 24.50 11.04 5.10
N ILE A 260 24.50 9.72 5.18
CA ILE A 260 23.29 8.94 5.49
C ILE A 260 22.77 9.29 6.89
N LEU A 261 23.66 9.42 7.88
CA LEU A 261 23.29 9.72 9.26
C LEU A 261 22.82 11.17 9.47
N ASN A 262 23.25 12.11 8.64
CA ASN A 262 22.92 13.53 8.79
C ASN A 262 21.80 14.00 7.85
N ASN A 263 21.55 13.31 6.74
CA ASN A 263 20.55 13.70 5.76
C ASN A 263 19.15 13.26 6.20
N LYS A 264 18.31 14.24 6.58
CA LYS A 264 16.93 13.98 7.07
C LYS A 264 16.06 13.22 6.08
N ASN A 265 16.27 13.42 4.78
CA ASN A 265 15.49 12.73 3.75
C ASN A 265 15.89 11.25 3.66
N ILE A 266 17.19 10.93 3.78
CA ILE A 266 17.66 9.54 3.78
C ILE A 266 17.27 8.81 5.08
N LYS A 267 17.38 9.48 6.23
CA LYS A 267 16.96 8.92 7.54
C LYS A 267 15.52 8.43 7.58
N ARG A 268 14.67 9.03 6.79
CA ARG A 268 13.26 8.60 6.68
C ARG A 268 13.13 7.18 6.10
N TYR A 269 14.09 6.77 5.29
CA TYR A 269 14.12 5.46 4.64
C TYR A 269 15.08 4.49 5.32
N LEU A 270 16.12 5.01 5.95
CA LEU A 270 17.08 4.26 6.76
C LEU A 270 17.08 4.81 8.21
N PRO A 271 16.10 4.42 9.04
CA PRO A 271 15.84 5.03 10.34
C PRO A 271 16.87 4.64 11.42
N GLU A 272 17.71 3.66 11.18
CA GLU A 272 18.65 3.14 12.18
C GLU A 272 19.71 4.18 12.57
N LYS A 273 19.97 4.28 13.88
CA LYS A 273 21.04 5.13 14.42
C LYS A 273 22.43 4.63 14.04
N LYS A 274 22.59 3.35 13.77
CA LYS A 274 23.82 2.69 13.35
C LYS A 274 23.52 1.81 12.14
N LEU A 275 24.15 2.11 11.00
CA LEU A 275 23.99 1.31 9.79
C LEU A 275 24.61 -0.07 10.00
N ASN A 276 23.81 -1.11 9.93
CA ASN A 276 24.28 -2.48 9.91
C ASN A 276 24.71 -2.84 8.48
N MET A 277 25.99 -2.67 8.18
CA MET A 277 26.55 -2.97 6.87
C MET A 277 26.98 -4.43 6.83
N LEU A 278 26.20 -5.27 6.21
CA LEU A 278 26.47 -6.72 6.10
C LEU A 278 27.57 -7.05 5.12
N CYS A 279 27.69 -6.29 4.05
CA CYS A 279 28.77 -6.38 3.09
C CYS A 279 28.98 -5.00 2.46
N SER A 280 30.21 -4.71 2.07
CA SER A 280 30.54 -3.51 1.30
C SER A 280 31.52 -3.85 0.19
N CYS A 281 31.37 -3.17 -0.95
CA CYS A 281 32.20 -3.36 -2.12
C CYS A 281 32.36 -2.08 -2.91
N THR A 282 33.38 -2.07 -3.76
CA THR A 282 33.67 -0.96 -4.69
C THR A 282 33.59 -1.48 -6.12
N PRO A 283 32.36 -1.58 -6.68
CA PRO A 283 32.20 -2.03 -8.06
C PRO A 283 32.86 -1.06 -9.04
N GLU A 284 33.51 -1.62 -10.06
CA GLU A 284 34.09 -0.89 -11.15
C GLU A 284 33.23 -0.97 -12.38
N VAL A 285 32.96 0.16 -13.01
CA VAL A 285 32.12 0.26 -14.21
C VAL A 285 32.93 0.84 -15.35
N PRO A 286 32.92 0.22 -16.53
CA PRO A 286 33.71 0.70 -17.67
C PRO A 286 33.14 2.01 -18.23
N VAL A 287 34.01 2.97 -18.51
CA VAL A 287 33.66 4.29 -19.07
C VAL A 287 34.38 4.61 -20.37
N SER A 288 35.21 3.68 -20.86
CA SER A 288 35.89 3.80 -22.15
C SER A 288 35.82 2.49 -22.92
N ILE A 289 36.19 2.51 -24.17
CA ILE A 289 36.35 1.33 -25.02
C ILE A 289 37.81 0.84 -24.91
N PRO A 290 38.05 -0.48 -24.73
CA PRO A 290 39.38 -1.08 -24.69
C PRO A 290 40.04 -0.98 -26.04
N LYS A 291 41.37 -1.14 -26.02
CA LYS A 291 42.12 -1.30 -27.24
C LYS A 291 42.19 -2.78 -27.64
N LYS A 292 42.01 -3.10 -28.90
CA LYS A 292 42.16 -4.42 -29.53
C LYS A 292 41.56 -5.59 -28.73
N PRO A 293 40.19 -5.65 -28.52
CA PRO A 293 39.50 -6.71 -27.76
C PRO A 293 39.31 -8.00 -28.54
N TYR A 294 40.20 -8.28 -29.48
CA TYR A 294 40.21 -9.46 -30.34
C TYR A 294 41.66 -9.76 -30.80
N ALA A 295 41.92 -11.01 -31.06
CA ALA A 295 43.13 -11.53 -31.70
C ALA A 295 42.77 -12.77 -32.52
N HIS A 296 43.74 -13.41 -33.17
CA HIS A 296 43.50 -14.70 -33.79
C HIS A 296 43.00 -15.70 -32.74
N ARG A 297 41.87 -16.37 -32.99
CA ARG A 297 41.22 -17.36 -32.06
C ARG A 297 40.85 -16.81 -30.67
N PHE A 298 40.73 -15.49 -30.54
CA PHE A 298 40.39 -14.86 -29.29
C PHE A 298 39.56 -13.61 -29.46
N LEU A 299 38.54 -13.43 -28.57
CA LEU A 299 37.82 -12.17 -28.40
C LEU A 299 37.36 -11.98 -26.95
N VAL A 300 36.98 -10.74 -26.63
CA VAL A 300 36.53 -10.35 -25.32
C VAL A 300 35.08 -9.85 -25.38
N VAL A 301 34.23 -10.23 -24.45
CA VAL A 301 32.79 -9.89 -24.38
C VAL A 301 32.43 -9.12 -23.11
N GLY A 302 31.31 -8.46 -23.13
CA GLY A 302 30.73 -7.74 -21.96
C GLY A 302 31.55 -6.56 -21.51
N ASP A 303 31.64 -6.32 -20.20
CA ASP A 303 32.32 -5.17 -19.60
C ASP A 303 33.84 -5.17 -19.86
N ALA A 304 34.44 -6.30 -20.17
CA ALA A 304 35.81 -6.40 -20.62
C ALA A 304 36.03 -5.79 -22.01
N TYR A 305 34.96 -5.63 -22.80
CA TYR A 305 35.01 -5.01 -24.13
C TYR A 305 34.20 -3.70 -24.15
N ILE A 306 32.89 -3.76 -24.34
CA ILE A 306 32.05 -2.59 -24.48
C ILE A 306 30.71 -2.80 -23.81
N SER A 307 30.37 -1.86 -22.97
CA SER A 307 29.03 -1.80 -22.41
C SER A 307 28.45 -0.40 -22.59
N ARG A 308 27.17 -0.30 -22.37
CA ARG A 308 26.48 0.98 -22.35
C ARG A 308 26.97 1.83 -21.19
N TYR A 309 27.24 3.12 -21.43
CA TYR A 309 27.81 4.02 -20.48
C TYR A 309 26.99 4.11 -19.19
N LEU A 310 27.54 3.65 -18.05
CA LEU A 310 26.95 3.68 -16.72
C LEU A 310 25.59 2.97 -16.50
N LYS A 311 25.03 2.32 -17.51
CA LYS A 311 23.73 1.66 -17.44
C LYS A 311 23.71 0.33 -18.22
N ASN A 312 22.81 -0.57 -17.80
CA ASN A 312 22.47 -1.79 -18.55
C ASN A 312 23.68 -2.66 -18.98
N GLY A 313 24.67 -2.83 -18.09
CA GLY A 313 25.84 -3.68 -18.37
C GLY A 313 25.44 -5.12 -18.69
N ILE A 314 24.42 -5.69 -18.02
CA ILE A 314 23.94 -7.06 -18.28
C ILE A 314 23.31 -7.16 -19.68
N GLU A 315 22.54 -6.17 -20.12
CA GLU A 315 22.00 -6.14 -21.48
C GLU A 315 23.12 -6.01 -22.54
N SER A 316 24.15 -5.22 -22.22
CA SER A 316 25.33 -5.11 -23.08
C SER A 316 26.10 -6.43 -23.13
N ALA A 317 26.16 -7.17 -22.03
CA ALA A 317 26.71 -8.53 -21.99
C ALA A 317 25.93 -9.48 -22.91
N TYR A 318 24.61 -9.45 -22.89
CA TYR A 318 23.74 -10.20 -23.79
C TYR A 318 24.02 -9.86 -25.26
N GLN A 319 24.07 -8.59 -25.63
CA GLN A 319 24.27 -8.16 -27.04
C GLN A 319 25.67 -8.48 -27.54
N THR A 320 26.70 -8.29 -26.73
CA THR A 320 28.08 -8.64 -27.14
C THR A 320 28.25 -10.14 -27.25
N ALA A 321 27.61 -10.93 -26.40
CA ALA A 321 27.59 -12.40 -26.47
C ALA A 321 26.93 -12.90 -27.77
N LEU A 322 25.74 -12.32 -28.08
CA LEU A 322 25.02 -12.62 -29.34
C LEU A 322 25.91 -12.38 -30.58
N PHE A 323 26.56 -11.21 -30.64
CA PHE A 323 27.41 -10.86 -31.79
C PHE A 323 28.70 -11.69 -31.84
N ALA A 324 29.26 -12.05 -30.68
CA ALA A 324 30.43 -12.91 -30.61
C ALA A 324 30.12 -14.33 -31.14
N ALA A 325 29.04 -14.93 -30.63
CA ALA A 325 28.62 -16.26 -31.03
C ALA A 325 28.25 -16.35 -32.52
N ASP A 326 27.47 -15.37 -33.03
CA ASP A 326 27.18 -15.26 -34.46
C ASP A 326 28.46 -15.18 -35.31
N THR A 327 29.46 -14.41 -34.88
CA THR A 327 30.72 -14.27 -35.60
C THR A 327 31.52 -15.56 -35.58
N ILE A 328 31.68 -16.18 -34.42
CA ILE A 328 32.48 -17.42 -34.25
C ILE A 328 31.87 -18.55 -35.08
N ILE A 329 30.57 -18.75 -34.98
CA ILE A 329 29.92 -19.93 -35.62
C ILE A 329 29.69 -19.66 -37.12
N ASN A 330 29.23 -18.45 -37.51
CA ASN A 330 28.77 -18.21 -38.88
C ASN A 330 29.83 -17.59 -39.80
N ARG A 331 30.87 -16.92 -39.23
CA ARG A 331 31.83 -16.14 -40.04
C ARG A 331 33.26 -16.65 -39.93
N GLY A 332 33.68 -17.13 -38.75
CA GLY A 332 35.00 -17.65 -38.50
C GLY A 332 35.78 -16.93 -37.39
N MET A 333 37.02 -17.38 -37.18
CA MET A 333 37.80 -17.08 -35.97
C MET A 333 39.09 -16.30 -36.21
N THR A 334 39.39 -15.91 -37.48
CA THR A 334 40.58 -15.14 -37.78
C THR A 334 40.48 -13.67 -37.31
N GLU A 335 41.59 -13.05 -36.97
CA GLU A 335 41.63 -11.66 -36.49
C GLU A 335 40.92 -10.69 -37.45
N LYS A 336 41.05 -10.87 -38.77
CA LYS A 336 40.41 -10.04 -39.81
C LYS A 336 38.88 -10.14 -39.77
N ILE A 337 38.35 -11.38 -39.55
CA ILE A 337 36.90 -11.63 -39.42
C ILE A 337 36.36 -11.05 -38.13
N LEU A 338 37.04 -11.30 -37.00
CA LEU A 338 36.63 -10.78 -35.70
C LEU A 338 36.61 -9.25 -35.68
N LYS A 339 37.61 -8.60 -36.33
CA LYS A 339 37.62 -7.16 -36.50
C LYS A 339 36.44 -6.66 -37.30
N LYS A 340 36.11 -7.31 -38.43
CA LYS A 340 35.04 -6.86 -39.36
C LYS A 340 33.65 -7.11 -38.79
N TRP A 341 33.35 -8.32 -38.30
CA TRP A 341 32.00 -8.80 -38.00
C TRP A 341 31.62 -8.67 -36.54
N TYR A 342 32.58 -8.74 -35.60
CA TYR A 342 32.34 -8.55 -34.17
C TYR A 342 32.67 -7.12 -33.70
N PHE A 343 33.94 -6.72 -33.80
CA PHE A 343 34.43 -5.46 -33.25
C PHE A 343 33.73 -4.25 -33.86
N LYS A 344 33.71 -4.11 -35.17
CA LYS A 344 33.03 -2.98 -35.84
C LYS A 344 31.52 -2.96 -35.58
N ARG A 345 30.86 -4.13 -35.52
CA ARG A 345 29.43 -4.23 -35.25
C ARG A 345 29.10 -3.72 -33.84
N CYS A 346 29.84 -4.12 -32.82
CA CYS A 346 29.68 -3.60 -31.46
C CYS A 346 29.98 -2.08 -31.40
N LEU A 347 31.05 -1.62 -32.07
CA LEU A 347 31.34 -0.19 -32.11
C LEU A 347 30.21 0.63 -32.75
N HIS A 348 29.65 0.15 -33.85
CA HIS A 348 28.54 0.82 -34.51
C HIS A 348 27.32 0.96 -33.60
N GLN A 349 27.06 -0.07 -32.76
CA GLN A 349 25.95 -0.03 -31.84
C GLN A 349 26.16 0.91 -30.65
N TYR A 350 27.38 0.95 -30.08
CA TYR A 350 27.61 1.58 -28.78
C TYR A 350 28.41 2.89 -28.82
N ARG A 351 29.31 3.08 -29.80
CA ARG A 351 30.27 4.18 -29.76
C ARG A 351 29.62 5.54 -29.72
N PHE A 352 28.73 5.82 -30.69
CA PHE A 352 28.03 7.10 -30.75
C PHE A 352 27.01 7.26 -29.63
N ASP A 353 26.29 6.17 -29.31
CA ASP A 353 25.32 6.16 -28.22
C ASP A 353 26.00 6.45 -26.86
N ASN A 354 27.20 5.90 -26.62
CA ASN A 354 27.96 6.18 -25.40
C ASN A 354 28.49 7.61 -25.35
N ILE A 355 28.80 8.26 -26.49
CA ILE A 355 29.13 9.71 -26.54
C ILE A 355 27.90 10.51 -26.08
N CYS A 356 26.72 10.21 -26.64
CA CYS A 356 25.47 10.82 -26.19
C CYS A 356 25.21 10.58 -24.71
N GLY A 357 25.50 9.37 -24.23
CA GLY A 357 25.39 9.02 -22.81
C GLY A 357 26.31 9.86 -21.92
N LYS A 358 27.57 10.05 -22.33
CA LYS A 358 28.51 10.94 -21.61
C LYS A 358 27.98 12.37 -21.48
N ILE A 359 27.42 12.90 -22.56
CA ILE A 359 26.81 14.24 -22.56
C ILE A 359 25.60 14.28 -21.60
N LEU A 360 24.70 13.30 -21.67
CA LEU A 360 23.53 13.22 -20.81
C LEU A 360 23.91 13.14 -19.33
N PHE A 361 24.85 12.25 -18.97
CA PHE A 361 25.31 12.14 -17.57
C PHE A 361 26.11 13.36 -17.11
N PHE A 362 26.76 14.08 -18.02
CA PHE A 362 27.35 15.37 -17.70
C PHE A 362 26.26 16.41 -17.40
N MET A 363 25.21 16.49 -18.24
CA MET A 363 24.05 17.35 -18.00
C MET A 363 23.33 16.97 -16.69
N ASP A 364 23.09 15.69 -16.46
CA ASP A 364 22.50 15.16 -15.22
C ASP A 364 23.34 15.57 -13.99
N ARG A 365 24.66 15.52 -14.09
CA ARG A 365 25.55 15.97 -13.01
C ARG A 365 25.38 17.46 -12.70
N ILE A 366 25.09 18.31 -13.70
CA ILE A 366 24.81 19.73 -13.48
C ILE A 366 23.56 19.89 -12.61
N LEU A 367 22.56 18.99 -12.71
CA LEU A 367 21.36 18.99 -11.86
C LEU A 367 21.69 18.87 -10.37
N TYR A 368 22.80 18.24 -10.02
CA TYR A 368 23.21 18.01 -8.63
C TYR A 368 24.26 18.98 -8.11
N ILE A 369 24.61 20.01 -8.89
CA ILE A 369 25.60 21.01 -8.44
C ILE A 369 24.97 21.97 -7.42
N HIS A 370 23.74 22.40 -7.65
CA HIS A 370 23.10 23.40 -6.80
C HIS A 370 21.65 23.04 -6.45
N PRO A 371 21.27 23.10 -5.14
CA PRO A 371 19.92 22.71 -4.71
C PRO A 371 18.77 23.40 -5.46
N LEU A 372 18.86 24.70 -5.74
CA LEU A 372 17.79 25.44 -6.41
C LEU A 372 17.55 24.95 -7.84
N TYR A 373 18.62 24.55 -8.53
CA TYR A 373 18.48 24.00 -9.87
C TYR A 373 17.77 22.64 -9.84
N THR A 374 18.17 21.75 -8.91
CA THR A 374 17.48 20.49 -8.70
C THR A 374 16.00 20.71 -8.37
N GLU A 375 15.69 21.67 -7.49
CA GLU A 375 14.29 21.99 -7.14
C GLU A 375 13.48 22.47 -8.35
N SER A 376 14.05 23.32 -9.20
CA SER A 376 13.36 23.79 -10.39
C SER A 376 12.99 22.66 -11.35
N GLN A 377 13.88 21.68 -11.52
CA GLN A 377 13.63 20.50 -12.33
C GLN A 377 12.59 19.57 -11.68
N MET A 378 12.61 19.44 -10.36
CA MET A 378 11.60 18.69 -9.62
C MET A 378 10.21 19.32 -9.75
N ILE A 379 10.12 20.66 -9.69
CA ILE A 379 8.88 21.40 -9.91
C ILE A 379 8.40 21.21 -11.35
N LEU A 380 9.30 21.25 -12.34
CA LEU A 380 8.96 20.99 -13.73
C LEU A 380 8.39 19.59 -13.94
N ALA A 381 9.05 18.55 -13.39
CA ALA A 381 8.55 17.18 -13.44
C ALA A 381 7.16 17.05 -12.83
N LYS A 382 6.94 17.66 -11.67
CA LYS A 382 5.63 17.69 -11.01
C LYS A 382 4.55 18.36 -11.85
N LYS A 383 4.86 19.50 -12.46
CA LYS A 383 3.92 20.21 -13.33
C LYS A 383 3.52 19.36 -14.52
N GLU A 384 4.47 18.73 -15.20
CA GLU A 384 4.18 17.84 -16.32
C GLU A 384 3.19 16.72 -15.94
N GLN A 385 3.31 16.20 -14.71
CA GLN A 385 2.49 15.09 -14.24
C GLN A 385 1.10 15.53 -13.75
N THR A 386 0.93 16.80 -13.38
CA THR A 386 -0.32 17.31 -12.80
C THR A 386 -1.16 18.15 -13.74
N THR A 387 -0.59 18.71 -14.80
CA THR A 387 -1.27 19.69 -15.66
C THR A 387 -1.67 19.13 -17.05
N GLY A 388 -1.45 17.82 -17.29
CA GLY A 388 -1.75 17.22 -18.60
C GLY A 388 -0.84 17.66 -19.74
N ILE A 389 0.21 18.42 -19.46
CA ILE A 389 1.24 18.79 -20.43
C ILE A 389 2.04 17.53 -20.79
N LYS A 390 2.45 17.41 -22.05
CA LYS A 390 3.26 16.27 -22.50
C LYS A 390 4.49 16.08 -21.60
N PRO A 391 4.68 14.91 -20.97
CA PRO A 391 5.65 14.71 -19.88
C PRO A 391 7.09 14.49 -20.40
N ARG A 392 7.59 15.44 -21.19
CA ARG A 392 8.90 15.34 -21.88
C ARG A 392 10.09 15.22 -20.93
N PHE A 393 10.11 16.01 -19.87
CA PHE A 393 11.20 15.98 -18.89
C PHE A 393 11.13 14.70 -18.06
N SER A 394 9.94 14.33 -17.63
CA SER A 394 9.69 13.08 -16.90
C SER A 394 10.07 11.85 -17.75
N GLU A 395 9.79 11.86 -19.06
CA GLU A 395 10.21 10.81 -20.00
C GLU A 395 11.73 10.73 -20.12
N VAL A 396 12.42 11.88 -20.21
CA VAL A 396 13.90 11.92 -20.27
C VAL A 396 14.50 11.28 -19.01
N LEU A 397 14.03 11.68 -17.83
CA LEU A 397 14.52 11.10 -16.57
C LEU A 397 14.19 9.61 -16.46
N TRP A 398 12.97 9.20 -16.82
CA TRP A 398 12.58 7.79 -16.84
C TRP A 398 13.51 6.97 -17.74
N ASP A 399 13.70 7.42 -18.97
CA ASP A 399 14.57 6.74 -19.95
C ASP A 399 16.05 6.69 -19.49
N MET A 400 16.50 7.73 -18.76
CA MET A 400 17.83 7.72 -18.14
C MET A 400 17.92 6.76 -16.95
N PHE A 401 16.88 6.64 -16.11
CA PHE A 401 16.88 5.74 -14.96
C PHE A 401 16.78 4.28 -15.37
N THR A 402 15.95 3.95 -16.34
CA THR A 402 15.74 2.56 -16.80
C THR A 402 16.75 2.14 -17.85
N GLY A 403 17.22 3.05 -18.68
CA GLY A 403 18.05 2.76 -19.84
C GLY A 403 17.28 2.08 -20.99
N ASP A 404 15.96 2.16 -21.03
CA ASP A 404 15.13 1.48 -22.03
C ASP A 404 15.32 2.00 -23.45
N LYS A 405 15.68 3.29 -23.62
CA LYS A 405 15.94 3.90 -24.93
C LYS A 405 17.43 4.18 -25.15
N LYS A 406 17.85 4.19 -26.43
CA LYS A 406 19.22 4.61 -26.80
C LYS A 406 19.49 6.05 -26.37
N TYR A 407 20.70 6.33 -25.88
CA TYR A 407 21.10 7.67 -25.42
C TYR A 407 20.96 8.74 -26.47
N LYS A 408 21.23 8.44 -27.74
CA LYS A 408 21.01 9.39 -28.85
C LYS A 408 19.56 9.90 -28.91
N ARG A 409 18.57 9.04 -28.61
CA ARG A 409 17.16 9.41 -28.58
C ARG A 409 16.81 10.20 -27.32
N ILE A 410 17.36 9.82 -26.18
CA ILE A 410 17.20 10.55 -24.92
C ILE A 410 17.78 11.96 -25.04
N LEU A 411 19.01 12.08 -25.61
CA LEU A 411 19.66 13.36 -25.81
C LEU A 411 18.86 14.27 -26.75
N LYS A 412 18.34 13.73 -27.86
CA LYS A 412 17.46 14.49 -28.77
C LYS A 412 16.22 15.03 -28.01
N ASN A 413 15.63 14.24 -27.15
CA ASN A 413 14.48 14.66 -26.31
C ASN A 413 14.91 15.70 -25.27
N ALA A 414 16.05 15.52 -24.61
CA ALA A 414 16.58 16.46 -23.60
C ALA A 414 16.93 17.84 -24.18
N LEU A 415 17.44 17.85 -25.41
CA LEU A 415 17.78 19.11 -26.15
C LEU A 415 16.59 19.73 -26.90
N HIS A 416 15.37 19.25 -26.66
CA HIS A 416 14.18 19.84 -27.30
C HIS A 416 13.99 21.29 -26.82
N PRO A 417 13.79 22.26 -27.75
CA PRO A 417 13.69 23.69 -27.42
C PRO A 417 12.69 24.00 -26.29
N TYR A 418 11.54 23.34 -26.30
CA TYR A 418 10.54 23.46 -25.24
C TYR A 418 11.09 23.09 -23.86
N LEU A 419 11.90 22.03 -23.75
CA LEU A 419 12.48 21.60 -22.43
C LEU A 419 13.52 22.60 -21.95
N ILE A 420 14.36 23.11 -22.85
CA ILE A 420 15.35 24.13 -22.51
C ILE A 420 14.63 25.39 -22.02
N TYR A 421 13.64 25.88 -22.78
CA TYR A 421 12.84 27.05 -22.41
C TYR A 421 12.12 26.83 -21.06
N SER A 422 11.42 25.70 -20.89
CA SER A 422 10.69 25.39 -19.68
C SER A 422 11.60 25.21 -18.46
N GLY A 423 12.77 24.60 -18.65
CA GLY A 423 13.78 24.42 -17.61
C GLY A 423 14.36 25.75 -17.14
N VAL A 424 14.73 26.64 -18.08
CA VAL A 424 15.25 27.99 -17.75
C VAL A 424 14.16 28.84 -17.09
N LYS A 425 12.95 28.85 -17.63
CA LYS A 425 11.80 29.56 -17.07
C LYS A 425 11.50 29.14 -15.64
N GLU A 426 11.47 27.81 -15.39
CA GLU A 426 11.20 27.30 -14.05
C GLU A 426 12.34 27.58 -13.09
N PHE A 427 13.60 27.54 -13.55
CA PHE A 427 14.75 27.91 -12.74
C PHE A 427 14.69 29.38 -12.30
N LEU A 428 14.45 30.31 -13.22
CA LEU A 428 14.31 31.72 -12.91
C LEU A 428 13.15 32.00 -11.94
N LYS A 429 12.02 31.29 -12.12
CA LYS A 429 10.90 31.39 -11.20
C LYS A 429 11.23 30.84 -9.82
N THR A 430 11.93 29.72 -9.75
CA THR A 430 12.38 29.10 -8.50
C THR A 430 13.37 29.99 -7.77
N LEU A 431 14.30 30.59 -8.50
CA LEU A 431 15.25 31.56 -7.95
C LEU A 431 14.54 32.79 -7.37
N ALA A 432 13.64 33.40 -8.14
CA ALA A 432 12.81 34.52 -7.66
C ALA A 432 11.98 34.14 -6.42
N THR A 433 11.33 32.98 -6.44
CA THR A 433 10.56 32.49 -5.28
C THR A 433 11.45 32.32 -4.05
N SER A 434 12.67 31.80 -4.23
CA SER A 434 13.61 31.60 -3.13
C SER A 434 14.09 32.93 -2.52
N LEU A 435 14.28 33.95 -3.35
CA LEU A 435 14.75 35.28 -2.94
C LEU A 435 13.65 36.09 -2.26
N PHE A 436 12.44 36.12 -2.81
CA PHE A 436 11.37 36.98 -2.35
C PHE A 436 10.40 36.34 -1.36
N LYS A 437 10.18 35.03 -1.42
CA LYS A 437 9.22 34.29 -0.55
C LYS A 437 9.87 33.31 0.39
N GLY A 438 11.18 33.20 0.32
CA GLY A 438 11.96 32.24 1.12
C GLY A 438 11.88 30.78 0.63
N LYS A 439 12.83 29.98 1.11
CA LYS A 439 13.02 28.57 0.63
C LYS A 439 11.84 27.64 0.94
N ALA A 440 11.04 27.93 1.95
CA ALA A 440 9.86 27.13 2.30
C ALA A 440 8.76 27.19 1.21
N ALA A 441 8.69 28.27 0.45
CA ALA A 441 7.74 28.46 -0.66
C ALA A 441 8.10 27.64 -1.92
N LEU A 442 9.24 26.98 -1.94
CA LEU A 442 9.65 26.07 -3.01
C LEU A 442 8.93 24.72 -2.98
N ASN A 443 8.20 24.44 -1.91
CA ASN A 443 7.39 23.23 -1.82
C ASN A 443 6.20 23.37 -2.78
N PHE A 444 6.23 22.68 -3.89
CA PHE A 444 5.18 22.76 -4.91
C PHE A 444 3.92 22.00 -4.45
N PRO A 445 2.78 22.69 -4.18
CA PRO A 445 1.56 22.00 -3.89
C PRO A 445 1.03 21.33 -5.16
N VAL A 446 0.98 20.03 -5.17
CA VAL A 446 0.28 19.30 -6.24
C VAL A 446 -1.22 19.60 -6.10
N PRO A 447 -1.93 20.02 -7.17
CA PRO A 447 -3.38 20.11 -7.14
C PRO A 447 -3.93 18.71 -6.86
N LYS A 448 -4.47 18.51 -5.67
CA LYS A 448 -5.02 17.22 -5.27
C LYS A 448 -6.43 17.11 -5.79
N LEU A 449 -6.68 16.11 -6.61
CA LEU A 449 -8.02 15.83 -7.09
C LEU A 449 -8.79 15.09 -5.99
N TYR A 450 -9.73 15.80 -5.37
CA TYR A 450 -10.61 15.27 -4.33
C TYR A 450 -12.06 15.12 -4.81
N LYS A 451 -12.28 14.86 -6.09
CA LYS A 451 -13.60 14.60 -6.67
C LYS A 451 -13.64 13.22 -7.27
N LEU A 452 -14.76 12.53 -7.10
CA LEU A 452 -15.01 11.26 -7.77
C LEU A 452 -15.10 11.51 -9.29
N GLN A 453 -14.41 10.65 -10.02
CA GLN A 453 -14.40 10.60 -11.48
C GLN A 453 -14.85 9.22 -11.93
N ASP A 454 -15.08 9.07 -13.22
CA ASP A 454 -15.32 7.76 -13.79
C ASP A 454 -14.20 6.78 -13.42
N LYS A 455 -14.57 5.54 -13.04
CA LYS A 455 -13.66 4.49 -12.53
C LYS A 455 -12.97 4.78 -11.18
N SER A 456 -13.37 5.85 -10.46
CA SER A 456 -12.89 6.03 -9.09
C SER A 456 -13.32 4.87 -8.20
N THR A 457 -12.42 4.47 -7.29
CA THR A 457 -12.64 3.39 -6.32
C THR A 457 -12.91 3.97 -4.95
N VAL A 458 -14.03 3.60 -4.33
CA VAL A 458 -14.38 3.96 -2.96
C VAL A 458 -14.41 2.70 -2.11
N ALA A 459 -13.59 2.65 -1.05
CA ALA A 459 -13.56 1.56 -0.09
C ALA A 459 -14.40 1.89 1.14
N ILE A 460 -15.20 0.94 1.60
CA ILE A 460 -16.03 1.05 2.79
C ILE A 460 -15.62 -0.05 3.76
N ILE A 461 -15.25 0.29 4.99
CA ILE A 461 -14.82 -0.66 6.01
C ILE A 461 -15.94 -0.85 7.03
N GLY A 462 -16.61 -1.97 6.95
CA GLY A 462 -17.74 -2.37 7.80
C GLY A 462 -19.10 -2.31 7.09
N GLY A 463 -19.78 -3.45 7.02
CA GLY A 463 -21.09 -3.67 6.37
C GLY A 463 -22.29 -3.49 7.30
N GLY A 464 -22.11 -2.83 8.45
CA GLY A 464 -23.23 -2.44 9.31
C GLY A 464 -24.11 -1.33 8.68
N PRO A 465 -25.16 -0.85 9.36
CA PRO A 465 -26.11 0.13 8.81
C PRO A 465 -25.47 1.38 8.24
N ALA A 466 -24.35 1.87 8.83
CA ALA A 466 -23.67 3.05 8.33
C ALA A 466 -22.99 2.80 6.98
N GLY A 467 -22.24 1.71 6.87
CA GLY A 467 -21.51 1.37 5.64
C GLY A 467 -22.44 0.95 4.51
N SER A 468 -23.45 0.12 4.82
CA SER A 468 -24.45 -0.32 3.84
C SER A 468 -25.28 0.86 3.31
N SER A 469 -25.75 1.77 4.20
CA SER A 469 -26.51 2.96 3.77
C SER A 469 -25.67 3.92 2.95
N PHE A 470 -24.39 4.11 3.32
CA PHE A 470 -23.45 4.88 2.50
C PHE A 470 -23.29 4.26 1.11
N ALA A 471 -23.05 2.95 1.05
CA ALA A 471 -22.82 2.23 -0.19
C ALA A 471 -24.00 2.32 -1.14
N ILE A 472 -25.23 2.07 -0.63
CA ILE A 472 -26.46 2.14 -1.39
C ILE A 472 -26.69 3.56 -1.92
N LYS A 473 -26.59 4.57 -1.05
CA LYS A 473 -26.80 5.96 -1.46
C LYS A 473 -25.78 6.43 -2.48
N LEU A 474 -24.50 6.07 -2.29
CA LEU A 474 -23.44 6.42 -3.23
C LEU A 474 -23.67 5.77 -4.61
N ALA A 475 -24.06 4.49 -4.63
CA ALA A 475 -24.36 3.77 -5.87
C ALA A 475 -25.55 4.38 -6.62
N GLN A 476 -26.63 4.76 -5.92
CA GLN A 476 -27.80 5.46 -6.50
C GLN A 476 -27.38 6.79 -7.12
N LEU A 477 -26.67 7.65 -6.35
CA LEU A 477 -26.24 8.96 -6.82
C LEU A 477 -25.19 8.87 -7.95
N ALA A 478 -24.37 7.83 -7.97
CA ALA A 478 -23.43 7.58 -9.06
C ALA A 478 -24.18 7.26 -10.37
N LYS A 479 -25.24 6.42 -10.31
CA LYS A 479 -26.12 6.13 -11.45
C LYS A 479 -26.81 7.40 -11.97
N GLU A 480 -27.37 8.21 -11.09
CA GLU A 480 -28.00 9.50 -11.45
C GLU A 480 -27.03 10.46 -12.16
N LYS A 481 -25.74 10.40 -11.84
CA LYS A 481 -24.69 11.24 -12.45
C LYS A 481 -23.93 10.58 -13.60
N ASN A 482 -24.33 9.40 -14.03
CA ASN A 482 -23.68 8.61 -15.07
C ASN A 482 -22.18 8.37 -14.76
N LEU A 483 -21.83 8.16 -13.49
CA LEU A 483 -20.48 7.84 -13.05
C LEU A 483 -20.35 6.33 -12.81
N ASN A 484 -19.42 5.71 -13.48
CA ASN A 484 -19.07 4.29 -13.26
C ASN A 484 -18.04 4.19 -12.11
N LEU A 485 -18.51 4.09 -10.87
CA LEU A 485 -17.67 3.97 -9.68
C LEU A 485 -17.48 2.49 -9.31
N ARG A 486 -16.28 2.16 -8.85
CA ARG A 486 -16.02 0.89 -8.15
C ARG A 486 -16.23 1.09 -6.64
N ILE A 487 -17.31 0.55 -6.11
CA ILE A 487 -17.65 0.68 -4.69
C ILE A 487 -17.40 -0.69 -4.03
N CYS A 488 -16.39 -0.76 -3.15
CA CYS A 488 -15.98 -1.98 -2.47
C CYS A 488 -16.30 -1.88 -0.98
N LEU A 489 -17.12 -2.80 -0.47
CA LEU A 489 -17.52 -2.85 0.94
C LEU A 489 -16.97 -4.10 1.60
N PHE A 490 -16.14 -3.92 2.63
CA PHE A 490 -15.54 -5.00 3.43
C PHE A 490 -16.40 -5.33 4.65
N GLU A 491 -16.81 -6.59 4.79
CA GLU A 491 -17.47 -7.09 5.99
C GLU A 491 -16.98 -8.52 6.28
N GLY A 492 -16.32 -8.69 7.42
CA GLY A 492 -15.77 -9.98 7.84
C GLY A 492 -16.70 -10.83 8.70
N LYS A 493 -17.93 -10.37 9.01
CA LYS A 493 -18.87 -11.14 9.84
C LYS A 493 -19.62 -12.16 9.03
N ASP A 494 -19.71 -13.35 9.59
CA ASP A 494 -20.68 -14.35 9.17
C ASP A 494 -22.00 -14.09 9.93
N PHE A 495 -23.00 -13.54 9.27
CA PHE A 495 -24.29 -13.19 9.88
C PHE A 495 -25.10 -14.40 10.34
N HIS A 496 -24.80 -15.61 9.88
CA HIS A 496 -25.43 -16.84 10.37
C HIS A 496 -24.91 -17.26 11.75
N ARG A 497 -23.66 -16.91 12.06
CA ARG A 497 -23.01 -17.25 13.34
C ARG A 497 -22.85 -16.06 14.28
N HIS A 498 -23.10 -14.84 13.79
CA HIS A 498 -22.86 -13.63 14.58
C HIS A 498 -24.03 -13.32 15.50
N HIS A 499 -23.77 -13.30 16.80
CA HIS A 499 -24.70 -12.78 17.78
C HIS A 499 -24.53 -11.27 17.92
N ASN A 500 -25.52 -10.51 17.48
CA ASN A 500 -25.46 -9.06 17.59
C ASN A 500 -25.85 -8.60 18.98
N GLN A 501 -25.05 -7.74 19.57
CA GLN A 501 -25.15 -7.25 20.95
C GLN A 501 -26.06 -6.02 21.07
N CYS A 502 -27.07 -5.91 20.21
CA CYS A 502 -27.99 -4.78 20.13
C CYS A 502 -29.43 -5.22 20.33
N VAL A 503 -30.20 -4.42 21.04
CA VAL A 503 -31.64 -4.69 21.26
C VAL A 503 -32.44 -4.66 19.94
N GLY A 504 -31.96 -3.89 18.92
CA GLY A 504 -32.59 -3.87 17.59
C GLY A 504 -33.88 -3.07 17.53
N ILE A 505 -33.92 -1.89 18.13
CA ILE A 505 -35.10 -0.99 18.07
C ILE A 505 -34.90 0.01 16.91
N LEU A 506 -35.87 0.02 16.01
CA LEU A 506 -36.01 0.97 14.91
C LEU A 506 -37.00 2.05 15.31
N SER A 507 -36.55 3.27 15.45
CA SER A 507 -37.39 4.38 15.85
C SER A 507 -37.50 5.41 14.72
N PRO A 508 -38.59 6.20 14.67
CA PRO A 508 -38.70 7.29 13.71
C PRO A 508 -37.47 8.23 13.73
N PRO A 509 -37.06 8.81 12.59
CA PRO A 509 -37.61 8.67 11.25
C PRO A 509 -36.95 7.59 10.39
N LEU A 510 -36.46 6.48 10.96
CA LEU A 510 -35.57 5.53 10.29
C LEU A 510 -36.23 4.83 9.09
N LEU A 511 -37.51 4.43 9.19
CA LEU A 511 -38.20 3.80 8.08
C LEU A 511 -38.44 4.80 6.94
N GLU A 512 -38.80 6.04 7.27
CA GLU A 512 -38.92 7.12 6.31
C GLU A 512 -37.60 7.35 5.57
N LEU A 513 -36.46 7.31 6.27
CA LEU A 513 -35.13 7.43 5.66
C LEU A 513 -34.83 6.25 4.72
N PHE A 514 -35.23 5.04 5.08
CA PHE A 514 -35.07 3.89 4.19
C PHE A 514 -35.88 4.05 2.89
N GLU A 515 -37.13 4.49 3.00
CA GLU A 515 -38.00 4.66 1.85
C GLU A 515 -37.62 5.87 0.99
N GLN A 516 -37.44 7.05 1.60
CA GLN A 516 -37.22 8.30 0.87
C GLN A 516 -35.78 8.45 0.37
N GLU A 517 -34.80 8.03 1.16
CA GLU A 517 -33.40 8.27 0.85
C GLU A 517 -32.70 7.08 0.17
N LEU A 518 -33.12 5.85 0.50
CA LEU A 518 -32.47 4.64 -0.01
C LEU A 518 -33.36 3.84 -0.97
N ALA A 519 -34.64 4.25 -1.11
CA ALA A 519 -35.68 3.51 -1.88
C ALA A 519 -35.79 2.04 -1.41
N ILE A 520 -35.71 1.82 -0.08
CA ILE A 520 -35.77 0.49 0.54
C ILE A 520 -37.03 0.40 1.40
N LYS A 521 -37.87 -0.60 1.15
CA LYS A 521 -38.98 -0.98 2.03
C LYS A 521 -38.54 -2.16 2.89
N LEU A 522 -38.73 -2.03 4.21
CA LEU A 522 -38.39 -3.09 5.13
C LEU A 522 -39.42 -4.24 5.02
N PRO A 523 -38.99 -5.50 4.73
CA PRO A 523 -39.88 -6.62 4.65
C PRO A 523 -40.55 -6.96 6.00
N ALA A 524 -41.81 -7.35 5.97
CA ALA A 524 -42.58 -7.66 7.18
C ALA A 524 -41.94 -8.76 8.07
N HIS A 525 -41.31 -9.75 7.47
CA HIS A 525 -40.67 -10.85 8.20
C HIS A 525 -39.44 -10.41 9.05
N LEU A 526 -38.86 -9.25 8.75
CA LEU A 526 -37.76 -8.67 9.57
C LEU A 526 -38.28 -7.93 10.81
N ILE A 527 -39.54 -7.53 10.78
CA ILE A 527 -40.21 -6.87 11.92
C ILE A 527 -40.64 -7.96 12.91
N LYS A 528 -40.07 -7.90 14.11
CA LYS A 528 -40.36 -8.87 15.17
C LYS A 528 -41.47 -8.41 16.13
N SER A 529 -41.71 -7.14 16.21
CA SER A 529 -42.88 -6.58 16.92
C SER A 529 -43.00 -5.08 16.62
N GLU A 530 -44.21 -4.57 16.66
CA GLU A 530 -44.51 -3.15 16.82
C GLU A 530 -44.45 -2.80 18.31
N VAL A 531 -43.79 -1.69 18.63
CA VAL A 531 -43.62 -1.21 20.01
C VAL A 531 -44.62 -0.10 20.29
N PRO A 532 -45.69 -0.34 21.03
CA PRO A 532 -46.77 0.65 21.28
C PRO A 532 -46.33 1.75 22.24
N GLY A 533 -45.25 1.52 23.02
CA GLY A 533 -44.79 2.52 23.98
C GLY A 533 -43.70 2.01 24.91
N TYR A 534 -43.38 2.82 25.87
CA TYR A 534 -42.37 2.57 26.89
C TYR A 534 -42.99 2.54 28.27
N ASP A 535 -42.79 1.48 29.01
CA ASP A 535 -43.12 1.40 30.42
C ASP A 535 -41.90 1.79 31.26
N LEU A 536 -41.91 3.01 31.78
CA LEU A 536 -40.78 3.60 32.47
C LEU A 536 -40.92 3.31 33.98
N HIS A 537 -39.98 2.55 34.53
CA HIS A 537 -39.88 2.19 35.95
C HIS A 537 -38.72 2.93 36.62
N THR A 538 -38.96 3.31 37.86
CA THR A 538 -37.96 3.75 38.84
C THR A 538 -37.99 2.83 40.04
N ASP A 539 -37.17 3.07 41.07
CA ASP A 539 -37.17 2.29 42.30
C ASP A 539 -38.52 2.31 43.08
N ARG A 540 -39.41 3.30 42.81
CA ARG A 540 -40.66 3.52 43.60
C ARG A 540 -41.91 3.84 42.77
N GLY A 541 -41.86 3.77 41.46
CA GLY A 541 -42.99 4.04 40.62
C GLY A 541 -42.80 3.73 39.15
N SER A 542 -43.92 3.67 38.43
CA SER A 542 -43.88 3.45 36.96
C SER A 542 -44.89 4.33 36.22
N ILE A 543 -44.65 4.52 34.92
CA ILE A 543 -45.57 5.23 34.03
C ILE A 543 -45.47 4.67 32.61
N PHE A 544 -46.62 4.35 32.01
CA PHE A 544 -46.67 3.96 30.61
C PHE A 544 -46.72 5.19 29.71
N LEU A 545 -45.76 5.29 28.82
CA LEU A 545 -45.57 6.35 27.85
C LEU A 545 -45.92 5.83 26.46
N LYS A 546 -47.19 6.06 26.03
CA LYS A 546 -47.71 5.58 24.75
C LYS A 546 -47.30 6.52 23.61
N SER A 547 -47.08 5.94 22.42
CA SER A 547 -46.89 6.69 21.20
C SER A 547 -48.23 6.97 20.55
N ASP A 548 -48.67 8.22 20.49
CA ASP A 548 -49.95 8.62 19.86
C ASP A 548 -49.81 9.00 18.37
N ARG A 549 -48.69 8.61 17.71
CA ARG A 549 -48.47 8.98 16.32
C ARG A 549 -49.05 7.97 15.31
N PRO A 550 -49.76 8.45 14.29
CA PRO A 550 -50.27 7.59 13.20
C PRO A 550 -49.19 7.22 12.18
N GLY A 551 -49.36 6.08 11.46
CA GLY A 551 -48.62 5.70 10.25
C GLY A 551 -47.16 5.33 10.49
N ASN A 552 -46.28 5.76 9.58
CA ASN A 552 -44.83 5.42 9.54
C ASN A 552 -43.98 5.94 10.72
N ALA A 553 -44.60 6.69 11.62
CA ALA A 553 -43.98 7.15 12.86
C ALA A 553 -43.95 6.09 13.99
N LYS A 554 -44.19 4.84 13.68
CA LYS A 554 -44.16 3.73 14.65
C LYS A 554 -42.75 3.27 14.95
N THR A 555 -42.59 2.72 16.14
CA THR A 555 -41.32 2.06 16.56
C THR A 555 -41.47 0.57 16.37
N TYR A 556 -40.43 -0.04 15.78
CA TYR A 556 -40.41 -1.49 15.54
C TYR A 556 -39.20 -2.13 16.18
N SER A 557 -39.29 -3.41 16.47
CA SER A 557 -38.17 -4.24 16.89
C SER A 557 -37.78 -5.21 15.78
N VAL A 558 -36.48 -5.43 15.63
CA VAL A 558 -35.90 -6.36 14.64
C VAL A 558 -34.78 -7.18 15.24
N ARG A 559 -34.39 -8.26 14.59
CA ARG A 559 -33.11 -8.91 14.83
C ARG A 559 -32.03 -8.17 14.07
N ARG A 560 -31.08 -7.65 14.81
CA ARG A 560 -30.04 -6.77 14.23
C ARG A 560 -29.18 -7.46 13.17
N ALA A 561 -28.83 -8.73 13.36
CA ALA A 561 -28.04 -9.48 12.37
C ALA A 561 -28.82 -9.64 11.05
N GLU A 562 -30.14 -9.90 11.13
CA GLU A 562 -31.00 -10.01 9.96
C GLU A 562 -31.11 -8.66 9.22
N LEU A 563 -31.28 -7.55 9.95
CA LEU A 563 -31.30 -6.21 9.38
C LEU A 563 -29.97 -5.85 8.69
N ASP A 564 -28.84 -6.13 9.35
CA ASP A 564 -27.51 -5.81 8.78
C ASP A 564 -27.28 -6.62 7.49
N ASN A 565 -27.61 -7.91 7.49
CA ASN A 565 -27.52 -8.75 6.29
C ASN A 565 -28.45 -8.28 5.17
N PHE A 566 -29.68 -7.89 5.51
CA PHE A 566 -30.64 -7.34 4.56
C PHE A 566 -30.11 -6.08 3.87
N LEU A 567 -29.59 -5.11 4.64
CA LEU A 567 -29.01 -3.89 4.09
C LEU A 567 -27.76 -4.18 3.24
N LEU A 568 -26.94 -5.14 3.64
CA LEU A 568 -25.77 -5.55 2.88
C LEU A 568 -26.16 -6.19 1.54
N ASN A 569 -27.22 -7.01 1.51
CA ASN A 569 -27.75 -7.57 0.28
C ASN A 569 -28.34 -6.48 -0.62
N LYS A 570 -29.04 -5.50 -0.05
CA LYS A 570 -29.52 -4.33 -0.82
C LYS A 570 -28.35 -3.53 -1.44
N ALA A 571 -27.21 -3.45 -0.76
CA ALA A 571 -26.01 -2.85 -1.36
C ALA A 571 -25.49 -3.69 -2.55
N ARG A 572 -25.48 -5.03 -2.46
CA ARG A 572 -25.11 -5.90 -3.58
C ARG A 572 -26.03 -5.72 -4.78
N GLU A 573 -27.34 -5.62 -4.56
CA GLU A 573 -28.33 -5.37 -5.61
C GLU A 573 -28.09 -4.04 -6.35
N GLN A 574 -27.46 -3.06 -5.69
CA GLN A 574 -27.05 -1.80 -6.30
C GLN A 574 -25.71 -1.88 -7.06
N GLY A 575 -25.07 -3.03 -7.13
CA GLY A 575 -23.78 -3.23 -7.80
C GLY A 575 -22.55 -2.96 -6.92
N VAL A 576 -22.72 -2.91 -5.61
CA VAL A 576 -21.60 -2.77 -4.67
C VAL A 576 -20.86 -4.11 -4.55
N GLU A 577 -19.54 -4.09 -4.74
CA GLU A 577 -18.66 -5.24 -4.53
C GLU A 577 -18.50 -5.49 -3.02
N VAL A 578 -19.21 -6.49 -2.50
CA VAL A 578 -19.11 -6.87 -1.09
C VAL A 578 -18.03 -7.94 -0.91
N ILE A 579 -16.98 -7.58 -0.18
CA ILE A 579 -15.83 -8.43 0.10
C ILE A 579 -15.97 -9.03 1.50
N GLY A 580 -16.15 -10.36 1.57
CA GLY A 580 -16.29 -11.12 2.82
C GLY A 580 -14.96 -11.30 3.53
N SER A 581 -14.32 -10.21 3.94
CA SER A 581 -13.01 -10.20 4.58
C SER A 581 -12.90 -9.08 5.60
N ARG A 582 -12.26 -9.36 6.74
CA ARG A 582 -11.98 -8.35 7.76
C ARG A 582 -10.80 -7.50 7.34
N VAL A 583 -10.96 -6.19 7.40
CA VAL A 583 -9.86 -5.25 7.21
C VAL A 583 -8.97 -5.24 8.45
N THR A 584 -7.68 -5.36 8.25
CA THR A 584 -6.65 -5.43 9.29
C THR A 584 -5.81 -4.17 9.39
N ASP A 585 -5.66 -3.42 8.28
CA ASP A 585 -4.89 -2.17 8.27
C ASP A 585 -5.35 -1.24 7.14
N LEU A 586 -5.01 0.05 7.27
CA LEU A 586 -5.20 1.05 6.23
C LEU A 586 -4.07 2.07 6.22
N GLU A 587 -3.68 2.52 5.05
CA GLU A 587 -2.63 3.52 4.86
C GLU A 587 -3.09 4.64 3.92
N PHE A 588 -2.79 5.89 4.30
CA PHE A 588 -2.93 7.04 3.40
C PHE A 588 -1.61 7.27 2.70
N CYS A 589 -1.53 6.80 1.46
CA CYS A 589 -0.37 7.04 0.62
C CYS A 589 -0.45 8.45 0.06
N ARG A 590 0.27 9.35 0.69
CA ARG A 590 0.48 10.70 0.18
C ARG A 590 1.64 10.68 -0.79
N ASP A 591 1.38 10.15 -1.94
CA ASP A 591 2.32 10.29 -3.06
C ASP A 591 2.07 11.62 -3.76
N ILE A 592 3.09 12.10 -4.47
CA ILE A 592 3.05 13.37 -5.15
C ILE A 592 2.07 13.33 -6.33
N TYR A 593 1.76 12.14 -6.85
CA TYR A 593 0.98 11.92 -8.06
C TYR A 593 -0.37 11.27 -7.83
N HIS A 594 -0.46 10.39 -6.85
CA HIS A 594 -1.70 9.72 -6.47
C HIS A 594 -1.76 9.62 -4.96
N ASP A 595 -2.53 10.53 -4.36
CA ASP A 595 -3.01 10.27 -3.03
C ASP A 595 -4.00 9.10 -3.16
N GLU A 596 -3.63 7.95 -2.71
CA GLU A 596 -4.49 6.77 -2.64
C GLU A 596 -4.62 6.29 -1.20
N VAL A 597 -5.70 5.61 -0.91
CA VAL A 597 -5.85 4.87 0.34
C VAL A 597 -5.63 3.40 0.04
N ARG A 598 -4.79 2.76 0.82
CA ARG A 598 -4.55 1.31 0.74
C ARG A 598 -5.27 0.63 1.87
N ILE A 599 -6.03 -0.38 1.52
CA ILE A 599 -6.81 -1.18 2.45
C ILE A 599 -6.22 -2.59 2.44
N PHE A 600 -5.84 -3.07 3.61
CA PHE A 600 -5.36 -4.43 3.80
C PHE A 600 -6.43 -5.23 4.55
N SER A 601 -6.77 -6.38 4.04
CA SER A 601 -7.69 -7.31 4.68
C SER A 601 -7.05 -8.69 4.81
N GLU A 602 -7.69 -9.59 5.55
CA GLU A 602 -7.20 -10.96 5.74
C GLU A 602 -7.02 -11.73 4.43
N SER A 603 -7.80 -11.40 3.40
CA SER A 603 -7.79 -12.13 2.12
C SER A 603 -7.36 -11.32 0.90
N THR A 604 -7.35 -9.99 0.99
CA THR A 604 -7.10 -9.16 -0.20
C THR A 604 -6.54 -7.77 0.14
N TYR A 605 -6.00 -7.14 -0.86
CA TYR A 605 -5.46 -5.78 -0.86
C TYR A 605 -6.21 -4.92 -1.88
N LEU A 606 -6.62 -3.72 -1.47
CA LEU A 606 -7.33 -2.79 -2.34
C LEU A 606 -6.67 -1.40 -2.30
N LYS A 607 -6.54 -0.78 -3.48
CA LYS A 607 -6.23 0.64 -3.63
C LYS A 607 -7.52 1.40 -3.91
N ALA A 608 -7.76 2.48 -3.18
CA ALA A 608 -8.96 3.29 -3.32
C ALA A 608 -8.63 4.79 -3.35
N ASP A 609 -9.49 5.58 -3.99
CA ASP A 609 -9.40 7.04 -4.00
C ASP A 609 -9.85 7.64 -2.67
N ALA A 610 -10.82 7.03 -2.03
CA ALA A 610 -11.33 7.43 -0.73
C ALA A 610 -11.76 6.21 0.11
N VAL A 611 -11.74 6.36 1.44
CA VAL A 611 -12.20 5.35 2.39
C VAL A 611 -13.27 5.88 3.32
N VAL A 612 -14.27 5.05 3.55
CA VAL A 612 -15.34 5.28 4.52
C VAL A 612 -15.16 4.33 5.70
N CYS A 613 -14.93 4.91 6.86
CA CYS A 613 -14.67 4.20 8.10
C CYS A 613 -15.99 3.94 8.83
N ALA A 614 -16.63 2.79 8.56
CA ALA A 614 -17.93 2.37 9.10
C ALA A 614 -17.81 1.19 10.08
N PHE A 615 -16.64 0.95 10.62
CA PHE A 615 -16.28 -0.21 11.47
C PHE A 615 -16.79 -0.11 12.94
N GLY A 616 -17.64 0.87 13.24
CA GLY A 616 -18.21 1.06 14.59
C GLY A 616 -17.13 1.29 15.65
N LEU A 617 -17.20 0.57 16.76
CA LEU A 617 -16.22 0.64 17.85
C LEU A 617 -15.21 -0.51 17.83
N ASP A 618 -14.84 -1.02 16.66
CA ASP A 618 -13.72 -1.95 16.55
C ASP A 618 -12.44 -1.27 17.06
N SER A 619 -11.92 -1.78 18.19
CA SER A 619 -10.80 -1.13 18.88
C SER A 619 -9.51 -1.13 18.07
N GLU A 620 -9.30 -2.17 17.28
CA GLU A 620 -8.13 -2.30 16.42
C GLU A 620 -8.20 -1.31 15.26
N MET A 621 -9.33 -1.26 14.55
CA MET A 621 -9.51 -0.32 13.44
C MET A 621 -9.50 1.15 13.89
N LEU A 622 -10.01 1.46 15.09
CA LEU A 622 -9.92 2.80 15.69
C LEU A 622 -8.45 3.23 15.91
N GLU A 623 -7.59 2.32 16.36
CA GLU A 623 -6.16 2.57 16.53
C GLU A 623 -5.46 2.68 15.16
N ARG A 624 -5.76 1.78 14.22
CA ARG A 624 -5.21 1.83 12.86
C ARG A 624 -5.54 3.15 12.17
N LEU A 625 -6.78 3.61 12.26
CA LEU A 625 -7.15 4.92 11.70
C LEU A 625 -6.41 6.09 12.39
N ARG A 626 -6.23 6.03 13.71
CA ARG A 626 -5.43 7.01 14.45
C ARG A 626 -4.00 7.07 13.88
N ASP A 627 -3.37 5.91 13.75
CA ASP A 627 -1.98 5.81 13.29
C ASP A 627 -1.85 6.22 11.82
N ALA A 628 -2.73 5.76 10.95
CA ALA A 628 -2.77 6.15 9.53
C ALA A 628 -2.99 7.66 9.34
N THR A 629 -3.71 8.31 10.24
CA THR A 629 -3.92 9.78 10.21
C THR A 629 -2.87 10.57 10.98
N ASN A 630 -1.78 9.93 11.44
CA ASN A 630 -0.74 10.52 12.28
C ASN A 630 -1.31 11.17 13.56
N GLY A 631 -2.22 10.49 14.24
CA GLY A 631 -2.83 10.93 15.49
C GLY A 631 -3.87 12.05 15.34
N ARG A 632 -4.24 12.42 14.10
CA ARG A 632 -5.30 13.43 13.88
C ARG A 632 -6.66 12.90 14.30
N TYR A 633 -7.08 11.77 13.76
CA TYR A 633 -8.27 11.10 14.28
C TYR A 633 -8.04 10.65 15.71
N ARG A 634 -8.99 10.96 16.60
CA ARG A 634 -8.98 10.50 17.99
C ARG A 634 -10.32 9.88 18.30
N ARG A 635 -10.30 8.63 18.68
CA ARG A 635 -11.50 7.86 19.05
C ARG A 635 -12.29 8.49 20.17
N PRO A 636 -13.56 8.14 20.35
CA PRO A 636 -14.36 8.55 21.51
C PRO A 636 -13.65 8.21 22.82
N LYS A 637 -13.51 9.18 23.72
CA LYS A 637 -12.81 8.98 24.99
C LYS A 637 -13.64 8.16 25.98
N ARG A 638 -14.97 8.36 25.98
CA ARG A 638 -15.89 7.68 26.88
C ARG A 638 -16.72 6.69 26.09
N ILE A 639 -16.71 5.44 26.55
CA ILE A 639 -17.44 4.34 25.96
C ILE A 639 -18.28 3.71 27.08
N MET A 640 -19.57 3.60 26.81
CA MET A 640 -20.51 2.86 27.64
C MET A 640 -20.47 1.38 27.27
N LYS A 641 -20.59 0.53 28.26
CA LYS A 641 -20.79 -0.90 28.07
C LYS A 641 -22.29 -1.21 28.16
N THR A 642 -22.70 -2.23 27.44
CA THR A 642 -24.00 -2.87 27.60
C THR A 642 -23.78 -4.36 27.77
N VAL A 643 -24.51 -4.96 28.69
CA VAL A 643 -24.57 -6.40 28.82
C VAL A 643 -25.98 -6.81 28.44
N VAL A 644 -26.08 -7.72 27.51
CA VAL A 644 -27.33 -8.13 26.86
C VAL A 644 -27.46 -9.64 26.99
N THR A 645 -28.63 -10.13 27.34
CA THR A 645 -29.00 -11.53 27.17
C THR A 645 -30.23 -11.65 26.29
N ARG A 646 -30.30 -12.73 25.55
CA ARG A 646 -31.44 -13.11 24.75
C ARG A 646 -32.02 -14.40 25.33
N ILE A 647 -33.30 -14.43 25.44
CA ILE A 647 -34.08 -15.55 25.96
C ILE A 647 -35.06 -15.95 24.88
N ASP A 648 -34.80 -17.07 24.23
CA ASP A 648 -35.69 -17.62 23.20
C ASP A 648 -36.94 -18.21 23.86
N PHE A 649 -38.10 -17.90 23.30
CA PHE A 649 -39.38 -18.32 23.83
C PHE A 649 -40.33 -18.74 22.70
N PRO A 650 -41.15 -19.76 22.89
CA PRO A 650 -42.16 -20.16 21.89
C PRO A 650 -43.16 -19.02 21.61
N GLU A 651 -43.30 -18.64 20.34
CA GLU A 651 -44.11 -17.52 19.82
C GLU A 651 -45.54 -17.52 20.42
N LYS A 652 -46.19 -18.69 20.49
CA LYS A 652 -47.56 -18.87 21.00
C LYS A 652 -47.73 -18.49 22.48
N LEU A 653 -46.70 -18.50 23.28
CA LEU A 653 -46.73 -18.16 24.70
C LEU A 653 -46.49 -16.68 24.96
N LEU A 654 -45.76 -16.01 24.11
CA LEU A 654 -45.48 -14.58 24.25
C LEU A 654 -46.70 -13.71 23.92
N ASP A 655 -47.50 -14.08 22.93
CA ASP A 655 -48.71 -13.33 22.55
C ASP A 655 -49.84 -13.35 23.58
N LYS A 656 -49.93 -14.39 24.41
CA LYS A 656 -51.01 -14.54 25.41
C LYS A 656 -50.70 -13.89 26.76
N LYS A 657 -49.43 -13.71 27.13
CA LYS A 657 -49.02 -13.35 28.51
C LYS A 657 -48.38 -11.96 28.58
N TYR A 658 -47.83 -11.46 27.48
CA TYR A 658 -46.94 -10.28 27.54
C TYR A 658 -47.33 -9.19 26.55
N ASP A 659 -47.43 -7.97 27.06
CA ASP A 659 -47.55 -6.78 26.22
C ASP A 659 -46.23 -6.48 25.52
N LYS A 660 -46.21 -6.24 24.21
CA LYS A 660 -45.04 -5.94 23.35
C LYS A 660 -44.46 -4.54 23.59
N ARG A 661 -44.34 -4.14 24.87
CA ARG A 661 -43.77 -2.84 25.32
C ARG A 661 -42.27 -2.96 25.56
N ILE A 662 -41.59 -1.83 25.61
CA ILE A 662 -40.25 -1.74 26.16
C ILE A 662 -40.36 -1.33 27.61
N TYR A 663 -40.01 -2.22 28.53
CA TYR A 663 -39.92 -1.93 29.96
C TYR A 663 -38.54 -1.32 30.22
N ALA A 664 -38.49 -0.01 30.49
CA ALA A 664 -37.26 0.74 30.72
C ALA A 664 -37.12 1.04 32.22
N PHE A 665 -35.98 0.73 32.79
CA PHE A 665 -35.69 0.89 34.20
C PHE A 665 -34.61 1.91 34.45
N LEU A 666 -34.92 2.96 35.20
CA LEU A 666 -33.98 3.96 35.68
C LEU A 666 -33.80 3.70 37.18
N LEU A 667 -32.72 3.02 37.55
CA LEU A 667 -32.55 2.52 38.90
C LEU A 667 -31.32 3.16 39.57
N SER A 668 -31.44 3.53 40.84
CA SER A 668 -30.33 3.90 41.70
C SER A 668 -29.82 2.75 42.57
N SER A 669 -30.58 1.69 42.68
CA SER A 669 -30.33 0.49 43.51
C SER A 669 -29.18 -0.37 43.00
N ILE A 670 -28.90 -0.40 41.69
CA ILE A 670 -27.80 -1.22 41.16
C ILE A 670 -26.60 -0.33 40.82
N LYS A 671 -25.47 -0.62 41.47
CA LYS A 671 -24.24 0.13 41.29
C LYS A 671 -23.71 0.05 39.85
N HIS A 672 -23.28 1.18 39.28
CA HIS A 672 -22.73 1.31 37.94
C HIS A 672 -23.71 1.11 36.77
N VAL A 673 -24.97 0.76 37.01
CA VAL A 673 -26.01 0.67 35.99
C VAL A 673 -26.66 2.06 35.84
N ASP A 674 -26.65 2.58 34.60
CA ASP A 674 -27.33 3.83 34.26
C ASP A 674 -28.79 3.58 33.86
N PHE A 675 -29.04 2.49 33.15
CA PHE A 675 -30.39 2.04 32.85
C PHE A 675 -30.39 0.54 32.52
N GLY A 676 -31.56 -0.10 32.74
CA GLY A 676 -31.85 -1.44 32.27
C GLY A 676 -33.09 -1.44 31.40
N ALA A 677 -33.27 -2.48 30.58
CA ALA A 677 -34.51 -2.66 29.82
C ALA A 677 -34.82 -4.14 29.57
N VAL A 678 -36.11 -4.43 29.50
CA VAL A 678 -36.67 -5.68 29.00
C VAL A 678 -37.47 -5.36 27.76
N THR A 679 -37.16 -6.03 26.67
CA THR A 679 -37.81 -5.81 25.36
C THR A 679 -38.42 -7.15 24.91
N ILE A 680 -39.70 -7.20 24.74
CA ILE A 680 -40.44 -8.37 24.31
C ILE A 680 -40.61 -8.32 22.80
N LYS A 681 -40.25 -9.41 22.12
CA LYS A 681 -40.40 -9.62 20.67
C LYS A 681 -41.20 -10.89 20.44
N ASP A 682 -41.65 -11.09 19.22
CA ASP A 682 -42.55 -12.21 18.94
C ASP A 682 -41.96 -13.57 19.22
N ASP A 683 -40.62 -13.72 19.13
CA ASP A 683 -39.92 -15.01 19.21
C ASP A 683 -38.87 -15.06 20.34
N HIS A 684 -38.63 -13.93 21.04
CA HIS A 684 -37.64 -13.85 22.11
C HIS A 684 -37.78 -12.62 22.99
N ILE A 685 -37.21 -12.67 24.18
CA ILE A 685 -37.10 -11.53 25.08
C ILE A 685 -35.63 -11.10 25.15
N VAL A 686 -35.39 -9.81 25.07
CA VAL A 686 -34.05 -9.23 25.20
C VAL A 686 -34.00 -8.46 26.52
N VAL A 687 -33.10 -8.84 27.41
CA VAL A 687 -32.81 -8.13 28.63
C VAL A 687 -31.45 -7.48 28.52
N ASN A 688 -31.35 -6.20 28.83
CA ASN A 688 -30.08 -5.49 28.79
C ASN A 688 -29.91 -4.48 29.93
N VAL A 689 -28.65 -4.29 30.34
CA VAL A 689 -28.25 -3.20 31.24
C VAL A 689 -27.13 -2.41 30.55
N ALA A 690 -27.05 -1.12 30.85
CA ALA A 690 -26.03 -0.23 30.33
C ALA A 690 -25.40 0.63 31.42
N GLY A 691 -24.06 0.84 31.33
CA GLY A 691 -23.30 1.61 32.28
C GLY A 691 -21.81 1.69 31.92
N GLU A 692 -21.03 2.46 32.68
CA GLU A 692 -19.60 2.63 32.37
C GLU A 692 -18.73 1.43 32.82
N LYS A 693 -19.04 0.84 33.99
CA LYS A 693 -18.23 -0.21 34.63
C LYS A 693 -19.08 -1.43 34.97
N ILE A 694 -19.89 -1.89 34.02
CA ILE A 694 -20.80 -3.03 34.23
C ILE A 694 -20.19 -4.33 33.69
N ASN A 695 -20.69 -5.46 34.24
CA ASN A 695 -20.38 -6.81 33.81
C ASN A 695 -21.63 -7.72 33.87
N SER A 696 -21.48 -9.03 33.70
CA SER A 696 -22.58 -10.01 33.76
C SER A 696 -23.27 -10.09 35.10
N LEU A 697 -22.58 -9.80 36.20
CA LEU A 697 -23.20 -9.77 37.55
C LEU A 697 -24.26 -8.69 37.62
N ASN A 698 -24.01 -7.51 37.09
CA ASN A 698 -24.99 -6.41 37.09
C ASN A 698 -26.27 -6.75 36.30
N LEU A 699 -26.15 -7.57 35.25
CA LEU A 699 -27.32 -8.07 34.52
C LEU A 699 -28.09 -9.08 35.38
N ARG A 700 -27.40 -9.98 36.11
CA ARG A 700 -28.04 -10.94 37.03
C ARG A 700 -28.73 -10.22 38.20
N GLU A 701 -28.09 -9.20 38.79
CA GLU A 701 -28.70 -8.33 39.80
C GLU A 701 -29.96 -7.66 39.28
N PHE A 702 -29.93 -7.15 38.04
CA PHE A 702 -31.07 -6.55 37.36
C PHE A 702 -32.24 -7.53 37.18
N ILE A 703 -31.94 -8.74 36.69
CA ILE A 703 -32.96 -9.79 36.49
C ILE A 703 -33.56 -10.25 37.83
N ALA A 704 -32.79 -10.17 38.91
CA ALA A 704 -33.24 -10.58 40.24
C ALA A 704 -34.21 -9.57 40.89
N LEU A 705 -34.36 -8.34 40.35
CA LEU A 705 -35.32 -7.35 40.85
C LEU A 705 -36.76 -7.88 40.76
N SER A 706 -37.57 -7.66 41.82
CA SER A 706 -38.97 -8.11 41.89
C SER A 706 -39.80 -7.65 40.67
N ASP A 707 -39.66 -6.39 40.26
CA ASP A 707 -40.42 -5.83 39.16
C ASP A 707 -39.95 -6.35 37.79
N VAL A 708 -38.68 -6.74 37.66
CA VAL A 708 -38.15 -7.41 36.44
C VAL A 708 -38.60 -8.87 36.40
N LYS A 709 -38.58 -9.57 37.54
CA LYS A 709 -39.07 -10.95 37.60
C LYS A 709 -40.54 -11.08 37.24
N LYS A 710 -41.40 -10.08 37.57
CA LYS A 710 -42.81 -10.09 37.19
C LYS A 710 -43.02 -10.05 35.65
N ILE A 711 -42.04 -9.50 34.94
CA ILE A 711 -42.09 -9.37 33.48
C ILE A 711 -41.46 -10.59 32.79
N LEU A 712 -40.59 -11.33 33.50
CA LEU A 712 -39.87 -12.45 32.90
C LEU A 712 -40.54 -13.79 33.30
N PRO A 713 -40.34 -14.84 32.48
CA PRO A 713 -40.78 -16.21 32.85
C PRO A 713 -39.99 -16.76 34.03
N ASP A 714 -40.62 -17.66 34.83
CA ASP A 714 -40.10 -18.16 36.09
C ASP A 714 -38.81 -18.99 36.00
N ASP A 715 -38.52 -19.64 34.87
CA ASP A 715 -37.41 -20.61 34.69
C ASP A 715 -36.13 -20.01 34.06
N ILE A 716 -35.91 -18.73 34.18
CA ILE A 716 -34.90 -18.05 33.33
C ILE A 716 -33.48 -18.03 33.92
N VAL A 717 -33.34 -18.12 35.24
CA VAL A 717 -32.06 -17.80 35.93
C VAL A 717 -30.90 -18.70 35.52
N ASP A 718 -31.16 -19.92 35.08
CA ASP A 718 -30.10 -20.90 34.73
C ASP A 718 -29.67 -20.91 33.26
N LYS A 719 -30.36 -20.18 32.37
CA LYS A 719 -30.15 -20.19 30.92
C LYS A 719 -29.59 -18.88 30.35
N ILE A 720 -28.92 -18.05 31.15
CA ILE A 720 -28.49 -16.71 30.76
C ILE A 720 -27.12 -16.73 30.08
N ASN A 721 -27.10 -16.54 28.74
CA ASN A 721 -25.91 -16.27 28.01
C ASN A 721 -25.73 -14.75 27.85
N CYS A 722 -24.66 -14.20 28.45
CA CYS A 722 -24.40 -12.76 28.45
C CYS A 722 -23.48 -12.35 27.33
N PHE A 723 -23.89 -11.36 26.55
CA PHE A 723 -23.10 -10.73 25.51
C PHE A 723 -22.77 -9.29 25.91
N CYS A 724 -21.51 -8.86 25.72
CA CYS A 724 -21.06 -7.52 26.04
C CYS A 724 -20.97 -6.66 24.78
N GLY A 725 -21.77 -5.60 24.72
CA GLY A 725 -21.71 -4.56 23.69
C GLY A 725 -21.03 -3.31 24.18
N ARG A 726 -20.77 -2.39 23.27
CA ARG A 726 -20.21 -1.07 23.55
C ARG A 726 -20.88 -0.05 22.66
N PHE A 727 -21.07 1.18 23.17
CA PHE A 727 -21.46 2.32 22.37
C PHE A 727 -20.76 3.58 22.87
N PRO A 728 -20.51 4.58 21.98
CA PRO A 728 -19.78 5.77 22.36
C PRO A 728 -20.63 6.70 23.19
N SER A 729 -20.03 7.34 24.19
CA SER A 729 -20.67 8.39 24.99
C SER A 729 -19.85 9.68 25.01
N SER A 730 -19.00 9.88 24.05
CA SER A 730 -18.30 11.13 23.74
C SER A 730 -17.94 11.20 22.27
N PRO A 731 -17.88 12.40 21.66
CA PRO A 731 -17.52 12.55 20.25
C PRO A 731 -16.05 12.20 20.03
N ALA A 732 -15.78 11.60 18.86
CA ALA A 732 -14.45 11.51 18.30
C ALA A 732 -13.96 12.90 17.83
N LYS A 733 -12.65 13.05 17.65
CA LYS A 733 -12.08 14.25 17.07
C LYS A 733 -11.59 13.95 15.65
N HIS A 734 -11.81 14.91 14.75
CA HIS A 734 -11.42 14.81 13.35
C HIS A 734 -11.96 13.55 12.67
N SER A 735 -13.27 13.36 12.74
CA SER A 735 -14.02 12.26 12.11
C SER A 735 -13.96 12.30 10.57
N TYR A 736 -13.21 13.23 10.00
CA TYR A 736 -12.97 13.31 8.56
C TYR A 736 -11.63 14.00 8.26
N GLY A 737 -11.15 13.75 7.06
CA GLY A 737 -9.94 14.37 6.53
C GLY A 737 -9.86 14.18 5.03
N ASP A 738 -8.71 14.47 4.44
CA ASP A 738 -8.51 14.21 3.04
C ASP A 738 -8.59 12.70 2.79
N ARG A 739 -9.49 12.26 1.91
CA ARG A 739 -9.74 10.89 1.49
C ARG A 739 -10.34 9.95 2.53
N TYR A 740 -10.76 10.44 3.70
CA TYR A 740 -11.48 9.62 4.66
C TYR A 740 -12.63 10.36 5.32
N VAL A 741 -13.67 9.62 5.60
CA VAL A 741 -14.80 10.03 6.43
C VAL A 741 -15.16 8.88 7.37
N VAL A 742 -15.45 9.21 8.62
CA VAL A 742 -15.93 8.29 9.65
C VAL A 742 -17.43 8.42 9.77
N VAL A 743 -18.14 7.30 9.78
CA VAL A 743 -19.60 7.25 9.89
C VAL A 743 -20.03 6.29 11.01
N GLY A 744 -21.25 6.45 11.51
CA GLY A 744 -21.80 5.63 12.59
C GLY A 744 -21.10 5.82 13.93
N ASP A 745 -21.03 4.77 14.73
CA ASP A 745 -20.56 4.82 16.13
C ASP A 745 -19.11 5.30 16.28
N ALA A 746 -18.27 5.10 15.28
CA ALA A 746 -16.90 5.59 15.29
C ALA A 746 -16.79 7.12 15.33
N THR A 747 -17.84 7.86 14.97
CA THR A 747 -17.91 9.32 15.10
C THR A 747 -18.08 9.76 16.54
N GLY A 748 -18.68 8.90 17.39
CA GLY A 748 -19.04 9.25 18.76
C GLY A 748 -20.15 10.29 18.89
N TRP A 749 -20.90 10.60 17.81
CA TRP A 749 -21.98 11.60 17.81
C TRP A 749 -23.31 11.07 18.35
N LEU A 750 -23.25 9.91 18.99
CA LEU A 750 -24.42 9.26 19.58
C LEU A 750 -24.94 10.04 20.77
N ARG A 751 -26.27 10.04 20.95
CA ARG A 751 -26.92 10.62 22.11
C ARG A 751 -26.59 9.81 23.39
N PRO A 752 -26.08 10.46 24.46
CA PRO A 752 -25.44 9.73 25.59
C PRO A 752 -26.33 8.83 26.43
N LEU A 753 -27.65 9.04 26.44
CA LEU A 753 -28.59 8.34 27.32
C LEU A 753 -29.27 7.13 26.65
N LYS A 754 -29.57 7.25 25.39
CA LYS A 754 -30.22 6.18 24.62
C LYS A 754 -29.60 6.09 23.25
N GLY A 755 -28.75 5.10 23.12
CA GLY A 755 -28.06 4.78 21.90
C GLY A 755 -29.02 4.45 20.76
N LYS A 756 -29.58 5.43 20.07
CA LYS A 756 -30.22 5.24 18.76
C LYS A 756 -29.15 5.14 17.67
N GLY A 757 -28.22 4.19 17.85
CA GLY A 757 -27.07 4.01 16.99
C GLY A 757 -27.44 3.72 15.55
N ILE A 758 -28.52 3.00 15.31
CA ILE A 758 -28.98 2.63 13.95
C ILE A 758 -29.38 3.88 13.16
N ASN A 759 -30.20 4.76 13.76
CA ASN A 759 -30.63 6.01 13.11
C ASN A 759 -29.42 6.88 12.75
N LEU A 760 -28.50 7.10 13.71
CA LEU A 760 -27.29 7.87 13.48
C LEU A 760 -26.40 7.23 12.40
N ALA A 761 -26.28 5.92 12.44
CA ALA A 761 -25.49 5.18 11.47
C ALA A 761 -26.00 5.41 10.04
N VAL A 762 -27.30 5.29 9.83
CA VAL A 762 -27.94 5.49 8.51
C VAL A 762 -27.82 6.94 8.06
N ILE A 763 -28.13 7.91 8.93
CA ILE A 763 -28.06 9.35 8.59
C ILE A 763 -26.63 9.74 8.22
N THR A 764 -25.64 9.35 9.02
CA THR A 764 -24.23 9.69 8.75
C THR A 764 -23.74 9.02 7.49
N GLY A 765 -24.19 7.80 7.18
CA GLY A 765 -23.87 7.11 5.93
C GLY A 765 -24.43 7.85 4.71
N ILE A 766 -25.71 8.22 4.74
CA ILE A 766 -26.39 8.94 3.65
C ILE A 766 -25.75 10.32 3.43
N ASP A 767 -25.53 11.10 4.49
CA ASP A 767 -24.97 12.44 4.38
C ASP A 767 -23.53 12.45 3.89
N ALA A 768 -22.72 11.50 4.35
CA ALA A 768 -21.35 11.35 3.87
C ALA A 768 -21.31 10.97 2.37
N ALA A 769 -22.24 10.13 1.89
CA ALA A 769 -22.34 9.76 0.46
C ALA A 769 -22.74 10.96 -0.40
N LYS A 770 -23.76 11.74 0.05
CA LYS A 770 -24.19 12.97 -0.61
C LYS A 770 -23.06 13.99 -0.73
N VAL A 771 -22.29 14.20 0.33
CA VAL A 771 -21.15 15.12 0.32
C VAL A 771 -20.04 14.62 -0.57
N MET A 772 -19.69 13.35 -0.47
CA MET A 772 -18.59 12.77 -1.26
C MET A 772 -18.81 12.90 -2.77
N ILE A 773 -20.01 12.62 -3.26
CA ILE A 773 -20.31 12.66 -4.69
C ILE A 773 -20.58 14.08 -5.21
N ASN A 774 -21.18 14.97 -4.40
CA ASN A 774 -21.58 16.31 -4.84
C ASN A 774 -20.48 17.37 -4.63
N GLN A 775 -19.69 17.24 -3.57
CA GLN A 775 -18.66 18.22 -3.19
C GLN A 775 -17.26 17.68 -3.45
N GLY A 776 -17.02 16.43 -3.07
CA GLY A 776 -15.75 15.76 -3.10
C GLY A 776 -15.37 15.12 -1.77
N PHE A 777 -14.12 14.71 -1.66
CA PHE A 777 -13.63 13.97 -0.49
C PHE A 777 -12.36 14.58 0.14
N SER A 778 -12.16 15.90 -0.02
CA SER A 778 -11.18 16.64 0.76
C SER A 778 -11.70 16.95 2.17
N ARG A 779 -10.79 17.29 3.08
CA ARG A 779 -11.16 17.78 4.41
C ARG A 779 -12.09 18.97 4.36
N LYS A 780 -11.93 19.88 3.37
CA LYS A 780 -12.78 21.04 3.19
C LYS A 780 -14.20 20.65 2.79
N ASP A 781 -14.33 19.65 1.91
CA ASP A 781 -15.62 19.16 1.45
C ASP A 781 -16.38 18.46 2.57
N PHE A 782 -15.73 17.58 3.32
CA PHE A 782 -16.33 16.88 4.47
C PHE A 782 -16.67 17.79 5.67
N LYS A 783 -16.26 19.06 5.66
CA LYS A 783 -16.76 20.01 6.65
C LYS A 783 -18.28 20.18 6.52
N LYS A 784 -18.82 20.10 5.30
CA LYS A 784 -20.27 20.14 5.07
C LYS A 784 -21.00 18.93 5.65
N TYR A 785 -20.36 17.76 5.65
CA TYR A 785 -20.86 16.58 6.35
C TYR A 785 -20.98 16.82 7.87
N GLU A 786 -19.97 17.40 8.49
CA GLU A 786 -20.03 17.76 9.92
C GLU A 786 -21.11 18.82 10.18
N GLU A 787 -21.27 19.79 9.29
CA GLU A 787 -22.30 20.82 9.38
C GLU A 787 -23.72 20.22 9.26
N GLY A 788 -23.95 19.24 8.36
CA GLY A 788 -25.20 18.50 8.26
C GLY A 788 -25.53 17.70 9.51
N CYS A 789 -24.50 17.14 10.18
CA CYS A 789 -24.66 16.40 11.43
C CYS A 789 -24.60 17.28 12.71
N LYS A 790 -24.59 18.61 12.57
CA LYS A 790 -24.41 19.58 13.68
C LYS A 790 -25.43 19.42 14.80
N GLU A 791 -26.65 19.04 14.48
CA GLU A 791 -27.69 18.78 15.48
C GLU A 791 -27.29 17.68 16.45
N PHE A 792 -26.78 16.54 15.95
CA PHE A 792 -26.30 15.41 16.79
C PHE A 792 -25.12 15.83 17.66
N ILE A 793 -24.16 16.59 17.08
CA ILE A 793 -22.97 17.06 17.78
C ILE A 793 -23.32 18.04 18.90
N GLN A 794 -24.29 18.92 18.66
CA GLN A 794 -24.78 19.87 19.69
C GLN A 794 -25.60 19.16 20.76
N ASP A 795 -26.46 18.22 20.34
CA ASP A 795 -27.34 17.49 21.26
C ASP A 795 -26.56 16.65 22.28
N TYR A 796 -25.36 16.23 21.94
CA TYR A 796 -24.44 15.55 22.85
C TYR A 796 -24.22 16.38 24.16
N LYS A 797 -23.98 17.69 24.08
CA LYS A 797 -23.72 18.53 25.24
C LYS A 797 -24.95 18.58 26.17
N TYR A 798 -26.13 18.69 25.59
CA TYR A 798 -27.40 18.66 26.36
C TYR A 798 -27.64 17.27 26.96
N GLY A 799 -27.32 16.21 26.23
CA GLY A 799 -27.42 14.83 26.68
C GLY A 799 -26.56 14.50 27.90
N ILE A 800 -25.32 15.04 27.99
CA ILE A 800 -24.49 14.92 29.19
C ILE A 800 -25.16 15.58 30.37
N PHE A 801 -25.69 16.82 30.18
CA PHE A 801 -26.34 17.58 31.25
C PHE A 801 -27.61 16.87 31.75
N VAL A 802 -28.43 16.37 30.84
CA VAL A 802 -29.63 15.58 31.15
C VAL A 802 -29.26 14.31 31.89
N ARG A 803 -28.20 13.56 31.46
CA ARG A 803 -27.72 12.34 32.16
C ARG A 803 -27.26 12.66 33.58
N PHE A 804 -26.52 13.74 33.76
CA PHE A 804 -26.08 14.19 35.10
C PHE A 804 -27.26 14.58 36.00
N GLY A 805 -28.18 15.39 35.50
CA GLY A 805 -29.37 15.78 36.22
C GLY A 805 -30.26 14.58 36.58
N MET A 806 -30.42 13.64 35.66
CA MET A 806 -31.19 12.41 35.91
C MET A 806 -30.56 11.55 37.02
N LYS A 807 -29.23 11.40 37.07
CA LYS A 807 -28.55 10.71 38.17
C LYS A 807 -28.82 11.39 39.54
N ILE A 808 -28.85 12.69 39.58
CA ILE A 808 -29.17 13.42 40.81
C ILE A 808 -30.64 13.21 41.19
N MET A 809 -31.56 13.33 40.22
CA MET A 809 -32.99 13.17 40.44
C MET A 809 -33.35 11.73 40.93
N LEU A 810 -32.67 10.73 40.42
CA LEU A 810 -32.84 9.33 40.88
C LEU A 810 -32.37 9.18 42.33
N LYS A 811 -31.18 9.69 42.68
CA LYS A 811 -30.65 9.60 44.05
C LYS A 811 -31.47 10.36 45.08
N THR A 812 -32.09 11.46 44.69
CA THR A 812 -32.87 12.30 45.57
C THR A 812 -34.36 11.91 45.63
N GLY A 813 -34.81 10.91 44.88
CA GLY A 813 -36.23 10.54 44.75
C GLY A 813 -37.08 11.56 43.95
N LEU A 814 -36.47 12.62 43.41
CA LEU A 814 -37.18 13.63 42.62
C LEU A 814 -37.75 13.04 41.33
N MET A 815 -37.14 11.97 40.81
CA MET A 815 -37.64 11.31 39.61
C MET A 815 -38.99 10.65 39.84
N ASP A 816 -39.21 10.07 41.01
CA ASP A 816 -40.51 9.48 41.38
C ASP A 816 -41.60 10.55 41.51
N PHE A 817 -41.26 11.73 42.00
CA PHE A 817 -42.16 12.86 42.04
C PHE A 817 -42.52 13.33 40.60
N ILE A 818 -41.54 13.38 39.70
CA ILE A 818 -41.74 13.77 38.27
C ILE A 818 -42.66 12.73 37.61
N ILE A 819 -42.49 11.44 37.86
CA ILE A 819 -43.34 10.37 37.29
C ILE A 819 -44.78 10.55 37.77
N ARG A 820 -45.03 10.76 39.07
CA ARG A 820 -46.39 11.00 39.64
C ARG A 820 -47.01 12.27 39.04
N ARG A 821 -46.21 13.31 38.85
CA ARG A 821 -46.69 14.56 38.26
C ARG A 821 -46.97 14.42 36.74
N ALA A 822 -46.24 13.54 36.05
CA ALA A 822 -46.48 13.26 34.65
C ALA A 822 -47.81 12.57 34.38
N GLN A 823 -48.31 11.78 35.32
CA GLN A 823 -49.66 11.19 35.25
C GLN A 823 -50.79 12.22 35.24
N LYS A 824 -50.50 13.46 35.76
CA LYS A 824 -51.47 14.56 35.85
C LYS A 824 -51.17 15.73 34.93
N SER A 825 -50.06 15.72 34.17
CA SER A 825 -49.62 16.83 33.34
C SER A 825 -49.15 16.35 31.99
N ALA A 826 -49.91 16.62 30.95
CA ALA A 826 -49.56 16.28 29.54
C ALA A 826 -48.19 16.86 29.12
N ARG A 827 -47.79 18.01 29.67
CA ARG A 827 -46.50 18.64 29.38
C ARG A 827 -45.33 17.82 29.92
N ILE A 828 -45.40 17.36 31.17
CA ILE A 828 -44.37 16.55 31.80
C ILE A 828 -44.37 15.17 31.16
N TYR A 829 -45.55 14.62 30.85
CA TYR A 829 -45.71 13.36 30.09
C TYR A 829 -44.95 13.40 28.75
N ASN A 830 -45.24 14.43 27.93
CA ASN A 830 -44.61 14.61 26.62
C ASN A 830 -43.10 14.85 26.72
N MET A 831 -42.62 15.49 27.77
CA MET A 831 -41.21 15.64 28.07
C MET A 831 -40.54 14.29 28.37
N LEU A 832 -41.14 13.50 29.26
CA LEU A 832 -40.65 12.15 29.59
C LEU A 832 -40.68 11.24 28.36
N TYR A 833 -41.79 11.28 27.61
CA TYR A 833 -41.89 10.52 26.35
C TYR A 833 -40.75 10.92 25.39
N GLY A 834 -40.52 12.19 25.13
CA GLY A 834 -39.44 12.68 24.25
C GLY A 834 -38.06 12.30 24.74
N ALA A 835 -37.83 12.32 26.07
CA ALA A 835 -36.56 11.88 26.67
C ALA A 835 -36.36 10.38 26.55
N VAL A 836 -37.41 9.56 26.72
CA VAL A 836 -37.37 8.10 26.68
C VAL A 836 -37.38 7.57 25.26
N SER A 837 -38.23 8.13 24.37
CA SER A 837 -38.27 7.72 22.93
C SER A 837 -37.06 8.24 22.17
N ALA A 838 -36.41 9.33 22.65
CA ALA A 838 -35.33 10.02 21.95
C ALA A 838 -35.67 10.43 20.51
N GLU A 839 -36.94 10.64 20.21
CA GLU A 839 -37.42 11.09 18.90
C GLU A 839 -37.08 12.56 18.65
N LYS A 840 -37.15 13.36 19.73
CA LYS A 840 -36.77 14.80 19.73
C LYS A 840 -35.34 14.92 20.26
N SER A 841 -34.66 16.00 19.84
CA SER A 841 -33.35 16.34 20.44
C SER A 841 -33.51 16.68 21.92
N TYR A 842 -32.50 16.40 22.74
CA TYR A 842 -32.49 16.81 24.14
C TYR A 842 -32.59 18.30 24.30
N LYS A 843 -31.99 19.05 23.38
CA LYS A 843 -32.15 20.53 23.31
C LYS A 843 -33.59 20.92 23.14
N SER A 844 -34.32 20.34 22.17
CA SER A 844 -35.75 20.69 21.95
C SER A 844 -36.63 20.22 23.11
N THR A 845 -36.34 19.04 23.70
CA THR A 845 -37.03 18.50 24.87
C THR A 845 -36.85 19.43 26.08
N PHE A 846 -35.63 19.87 26.35
CA PHE A 846 -35.33 20.82 27.44
C PHE A 846 -35.97 22.18 27.24
N LEU A 847 -35.88 22.74 26.02
CA LEU A 847 -36.52 24.04 25.70
C LEU A 847 -38.05 24.00 25.75
N SER A 848 -38.69 22.83 25.57
CA SER A 848 -40.14 22.67 25.67
C SER A 848 -40.64 22.89 27.11
N LEU A 849 -39.77 22.75 28.14
CA LEU A 849 -40.08 23.07 29.52
C LEU A 849 -40.34 24.59 29.74
N PHE A 850 -39.69 25.42 28.94
CA PHE A 850 -39.77 26.88 29.10
C PHE A 850 -40.73 27.57 28.11
N LYS A 851 -41.23 26.85 27.11
CA LYS A 851 -42.25 27.41 26.21
C LYS A 851 -43.60 27.45 26.93
N LYS A 852 -44.13 28.67 27.14
CA LYS A 852 -45.52 28.87 27.56
C LYS A 852 -46.44 28.17 26.54
N SER A 853 -47.39 27.38 27.01
CA SER A 853 -48.48 26.87 26.21
C SER A 853 -49.23 28.07 25.67
N LYS A 854 -49.27 28.24 24.34
CA LYS A 854 -50.37 29.02 23.73
C LYS A 854 -51.59 28.11 23.92
N SER A 855 -52.49 28.51 24.80
CA SER A 855 -53.82 27.95 24.98
C SER A 855 -54.57 27.95 23.65
#